data_39580051bd50e902eee31b428b8a1483
#
_entry.id   39580051bd50e902eee31b428b8a1483
#
_cell.length_a   1.000
_cell.length_b   1.000
_cell.length_c   1.000
_cell.angle_alpha   90.00
_cell.angle_beta   90.00
_cell.angle_gamma   90.00
#
_symmetry.space_group_name_H-M   'P 1'
#
loop_
_entity.id
_entity.type
_entity.pdbx_description
1 polymer ?
#
loop_
_entity_poly.entity_id
_entity_poly.type
_entity_poly.pdbx_seq_one_letter_code
_entity_poly.pdbx_strand_id
1 'polypeptide(L)'
;MSIGSPLPRVPAFEDFYAAVNNGRRPFPWQARLTEQVLAEGRWPAEIGIPTGLGKTSCLDVAVWWLAAEADRGPQERRAPTRIWWVVNRRLLVDTTAVHADRIARLLCESAIGRVEAGHPAIESVARRLQHLTAGGTGEPLQIEKLRGGVALGRPRDPAQPSIILSTVPMFGSRLLFRGYGSSRSMRPIDAALAGTDSLVLVDEAHLATHLMRLVPALRECAPTEALVLPGERSWPQVVSLTATGDADADRFELDDDDRSHHAVQQRLSAHKRLEVRKKSKGRLTEELADATLDLLRDADRATSCVVFANTPADAREVFMRIKSQQDRLGLDALLLTGRSRECDAEAARSRVVDPEHGAPSGHDQKRKKSLVVVATQTLEVGADVDFEFLVTEQCGTRALIQRLGRLNRLGRHSDSRAIYVHLPAPSRKDTDLDGWPVYGREPKTVLEILERSQGLDGDIDVSPQHVRGLLGAPNDDPGRAPEILPALLWEWTKTTTPPPGEAPVEPYFSGVADPVRSASVMWRCHVPPSGHRLWPRPRDAETVDIPLRELRVELKDDELVRLGSDGVTAEVTTASRLRPGDVVVLPTDRGLLDEFGWSPESDEIVADVSLEASGLPLEATALPRCCGVNVAHEVRRALQGDAEEPDDDERSEAAADLIESLRACPPPHFGEDEWHGFLDRLDRAPVDVEDEVSRLVLRETDEPAPYDEHDEVSLVSGRAVVELDLHGQAVGERARQVATALGVSAAVVSVVGRAADLHDVGKADERFQRWLSDGEPSRPALAKSRLSRSRWAEARAAAGWPRGGRHEELSARLVQNWLQCQEPDRDEQLDDLLIHLVVSHHGRGRPFVMPVSDGTSSPVRCDIDGVMATACADLSVADWEQPERFARLNLRYGPWGVALLEAVVRQADHMVSAGGDVR
;
A
#
# COMPACT_ATOMS: atom_id res chain seq x y z
N MET A 1 29.47 -11.26 -13.82
CA MET A 1 30.59 -10.39 -13.41
C MET A 1 31.34 -11.10 -12.32
N SER A 2 32.68 -11.10 -12.31
CA SER A 2 33.47 -11.89 -11.34
C SER A 2 33.23 -11.42 -9.92
N ILE A 3 32.79 -12.33 -9.06
CA ILE A 3 32.73 -12.17 -7.60
C ILE A 3 34.16 -11.93 -7.13
N GLY A 4 34.59 -10.66 -6.92
CA GLY A 4 35.94 -10.35 -6.44
C GLY A 4 36.47 -8.93 -6.65
N SER A 5 35.73 -8.04 -7.32
CA SER A 5 36.16 -6.64 -7.37
C SER A 5 35.82 -5.95 -6.05
N PRO A 6 36.76 -5.19 -5.44
CA PRO A 6 36.47 -4.46 -4.20
C PRO A 6 35.30 -3.50 -4.41
N LEU A 7 34.44 -3.36 -3.39
CA LEU A 7 33.34 -2.40 -3.43
C LEU A 7 33.89 -0.99 -3.66
N PRO A 8 33.20 -0.18 -4.48
CA PRO A 8 33.59 1.21 -4.66
C PRO A 8 33.49 1.94 -3.30
N ARG A 9 34.35 2.94 -3.11
CA ARG A 9 34.31 3.76 -1.89
C ARG A 9 32.92 4.42 -1.75
N VAL A 10 32.37 4.45 -0.54
CA VAL A 10 31.14 5.20 -0.28
C VAL A 10 31.36 6.70 -0.60
N PRO A 11 30.50 7.33 -1.42
CA PRO A 11 30.63 8.75 -1.70
C PRO A 11 30.24 9.58 -0.48
N ALA A 12 30.65 10.87 -0.45
CA ALA A 12 30.07 11.79 0.52
C ALA A 12 28.56 11.89 0.34
N PHE A 13 27.81 12.04 1.43
CA PHE A 13 26.36 12.17 1.36
C PHE A 13 25.91 13.34 0.48
N GLU A 14 26.61 14.48 0.59
CA GLU A 14 26.34 15.69 -0.17
C GLU A 14 26.46 15.48 -1.69
N ASP A 15 27.41 14.65 -2.12
CA ASP A 15 27.61 14.34 -3.54
C ASP A 15 26.48 13.43 -4.07
N PHE A 16 26.09 12.43 -3.28
CA PHE A 16 24.96 11.56 -3.60
C PHE A 16 23.65 12.37 -3.63
N TYR A 17 23.42 13.17 -2.59
CA TYR A 17 22.22 13.99 -2.50
C TYR A 17 22.11 14.97 -3.68
N ALA A 18 23.20 15.67 -4.02
CA ALA A 18 23.21 16.59 -5.13
C ALA A 18 22.92 15.89 -6.47
N ALA A 19 23.50 14.70 -6.67
CA ALA A 19 23.26 13.90 -7.88
C ALA A 19 21.80 13.45 -8.02
N VAL A 20 21.16 13.06 -6.92
CA VAL A 20 19.73 12.69 -6.89
C VAL A 20 18.83 13.93 -7.07
N ASN A 21 19.20 15.07 -6.49
CA ASN A 21 18.36 16.26 -6.37
C ASN A 21 18.72 17.39 -7.36
N ASN A 22 19.11 17.05 -8.59
CA ASN A 22 19.39 17.99 -9.68
C ASN A 22 20.43 19.07 -9.31
N GLY A 23 21.51 18.69 -8.64
CA GLY A 23 22.60 19.57 -8.23
C GLY A 23 22.32 20.42 -6.97
N ARG A 24 21.17 20.27 -6.33
CA ARG A 24 20.85 20.94 -5.06
C ARG A 24 21.63 20.30 -3.92
N ARG A 25 22.27 21.11 -3.10
CA ARG A 25 22.96 20.64 -1.90
C ARG A 25 21.98 20.37 -0.76
N PRO A 26 22.28 19.43 0.15
CA PRO A 26 21.44 19.19 1.34
C PRO A 26 21.48 20.40 2.28
N PHE A 27 20.45 20.53 3.11
CA PHE A 27 20.51 21.45 4.26
C PHE A 27 21.51 20.92 5.30
N PRO A 28 22.12 21.79 6.12
CA PRO A 28 23.08 21.36 7.13
C PRO A 28 22.55 20.25 8.04
N TRP A 29 21.27 20.34 8.48
CA TRP A 29 20.65 19.33 9.33
C TRP A 29 20.61 17.93 8.68
N GLN A 30 20.48 17.84 7.35
CA GLN A 30 20.44 16.56 6.63
C GLN A 30 21.82 15.89 6.64
N ALA A 31 22.88 16.66 6.44
CA ALA A 31 24.26 16.16 6.56
C ALA A 31 24.56 15.74 8.01
N ARG A 32 24.23 16.56 8.99
CA ARG A 32 24.41 16.27 10.42
C ARG A 32 23.62 15.02 10.86
N LEU A 33 22.36 14.84 10.40
CA LEU A 33 21.58 13.62 10.64
C LEU A 33 22.29 12.39 10.07
N THR A 34 22.84 12.53 8.84
CA THR A 34 23.57 11.44 8.20
C THR A 34 24.81 11.03 9.00
N GLU A 35 25.58 12.00 9.49
CA GLU A 35 26.76 11.76 10.35
C GLU A 35 26.37 11.07 11.66
N GLN A 36 25.29 11.53 12.31
CA GLN A 36 24.79 10.95 13.56
C GLN A 36 24.35 9.50 13.34
N VAL A 37 23.53 9.24 12.32
CA VAL A 37 23.01 7.88 12.02
C VAL A 37 24.18 6.93 11.70
N LEU A 38 25.18 7.39 10.93
CA LEU A 38 26.37 6.59 10.61
C LEU A 38 27.18 6.26 11.88
N ALA A 39 27.40 7.23 12.75
CA ALA A 39 28.19 7.09 13.98
C ALA A 39 27.48 6.17 14.99
N GLU A 40 26.22 6.43 15.28
CA GLU A 40 25.44 5.70 16.28
C GLU A 40 24.96 4.34 15.75
N GLY A 41 24.78 4.19 14.43
CA GLY A 41 24.24 2.97 13.81
C GLY A 41 22.75 2.77 14.05
N ARG A 42 22.05 3.83 14.43
CA ARG A 42 20.61 3.88 14.65
C ARG A 42 20.09 5.28 14.36
N TRP A 43 18.79 5.37 14.12
CA TRP A 43 18.10 6.65 13.97
C TRP A 43 17.68 7.20 15.33
N PRO A 44 17.59 8.53 15.49
CA PRO A 44 16.89 9.13 16.62
C PRO A 44 15.41 8.74 16.58
N ALA A 45 14.78 8.63 17.75
CA ALA A 45 13.36 8.23 17.83
C ALA A 45 12.43 9.26 17.19
N GLU A 46 12.84 10.53 17.14
CA GLU A 46 12.07 11.63 16.57
C GLU A 46 12.93 12.61 15.77
N ILE A 47 12.42 13.00 14.58
CA ILE A 47 12.95 14.09 13.74
C ILE A 47 12.03 15.29 13.84
N GLY A 48 12.39 16.25 14.73
CA GLY A 48 11.62 17.45 15.08
C GLY A 48 11.83 18.63 14.13
N ILE A 49 11.83 18.41 12.82
CA ILE A 49 12.13 19.44 11.81
C ILE A 49 10.83 20.12 11.34
N PRO A 50 10.76 21.46 11.27
CA PRO A 50 9.61 22.19 10.73
C PRO A 50 9.20 21.78 9.32
N THR A 51 7.93 21.97 8.97
CA THR A 51 7.44 21.76 7.60
C THR A 51 8.14 22.67 6.60
N GLY A 52 8.35 22.20 5.37
CA GLY A 52 9.02 22.97 4.33
C GLY A 52 10.55 22.90 4.35
N LEU A 53 11.16 22.23 5.32
CA LEU A 53 12.61 22.05 5.40
C LEU A 53 13.12 20.71 4.85
N GLY A 54 12.29 20.02 4.04
CA GLY A 54 12.76 18.86 3.28
C GLY A 54 12.82 17.55 4.08
N LYS A 55 11.88 17.26 4.99
CA LYS A 55 11.83 15.99 5.73
C LYS A 55 11.84 14.74 4.84
N THR A 56 11.28 14.83 3.63
CA THR A 56 11.26 13.71 2.66
C THR A 56 12.68 13.21 2.32
N SER A 57 13.72 14.06 2.46
CA SER A 57 15.11 13.64 2.27
C SER A 57 15.63 12.64 3.31
N CYS A 58 14.88 12.34 4.35
CA CYS A 58 15.17 11.19 5.20
C CYS A 58 15.24 9.88 4.39
N LEU A 59 14.56 9.81 3.22
CA LEU A 59 14.74 8.70 2.29
C LEU A 59 16.16 8.67 1.68
N ASP A 60 16.69 9.84 1.28
CA ASP A 60 18.06 9.95 0.75
C ASP A 60 19.08 9.51 1.81
N VAL A 61 18.90 9.94 3.07
CA VAL A 61 19.74 9.54 4.21
C VAL A 61 19.66 8.03 4.43
N ALA A 62 18.47 7.45 4.43
CA ALA A 62 18.27 6.01 4.67
C ALA A 62 18.91 5.15 3.58
N VAL A 63 18.72 5.51 2.30
CA VAL A 63 19.30 4.81 1.15
C VAL A 63 20.82 4.91 1.18
N TRP A 64 21.38 6.11 1.43
CA TRP A 64 22.81 6.31 1.51
C TRP A 64 23.43 5.56 2.70
N TRP A 65 22.77 5.58 3.88
CA TRP A 65 23.24 4.84 5.06
C TRP A 65 23.28 3.33 4.80
N LEU A 66 22.23 2.78 4.18
CA LEU A 66 22.20 1.36 3.82
C LEU A 66 23.37 1.00 2.88
N ALA A 67 23.65 1.85 1.88
CA ALA A 67 24.80 1.68 1.00
C ALA A 67 26.13 1.81 1.76
N ALA A 68 26.25 2.73 2.72
CA ALA A 68 27.46 2.90 3.53
C ALA A 68 27.76 1.67 4.39
N GLU A 69 26.75 1.00 4.89
CA GLU A 69 26.88 -0.22 5.69
C GLU A 69 27.24 -1.49 4.86
N ALA A 70 27.31 -1.41 3.52
CA ALA A 70 27.62 -2.55 2.66
C ALA A 70 29.07 -3.10 2.83
N ASP A 71 29.97 -2.33 3.44
CA ASP A 71 31.32 -2.85 3.80
C ASP A 71 31.29 -3.78 5.01
N ARG A 72 30.22 -3.78 5.77
CA ARG A 72 30.06 -4.67 6.93
C ARG A 72 29.57 -6.02 6.49
N GLY A 73 30.00 -7.06 7.20
CA GLY A 73 29.43 -8.39 7.03
C GLY A 73 27.91 -8.36 7.31
N PRO A 74 27.12 -9.24 6.67
CA PRO A 74 25.66 -9.25 6.84
C PRO A 74 25.19 -9.34 8.30
N GLN A 75 25.97 -9.99 9.18
CA GLN A 75 25.72 -10.09 10.62
C GLN A 75 26.12 -8.84 11.41
N GLU A 76 26.97 -7.97 10.85
CA GLU A 76 27.43 -6.74 11.50
C GLU A 76 26.71 -5.49 10.98
N ARG A 77 25.97 -5.62 9.89
CA ARG A 77 25.19 -4.52 9.29
C ARG A 77 24.10 -4.04 10.26
N ARG A 78 24.02 -2.73 10.47
CA ARG A 78 23.07 -2.08 11.36
C ARG A 78 21.88 -1.51 10.59
N ALA A 79 22.09 -1.05 9.35
CA ALA A 79 21.04 -0.51 8.50
C ALA A 79 20.06 -1.58 8.04
N PRO A 80 18.75 -1.38 8.25
CA PRO A 80 17.71 -2.27 7.74
C PRO A 80 17.64 -2.26 6.21
N THR A 81 17.27 -3.40 5.63
CA THR A 81 17.15 -3.58 4.17
C THR A 81 15.92 -2.86 3.61
N ARG A 82 14.84 -2.77 4.40
CA ARG A 82 13.57 -2.17 3.99
C ARG A 82 13.35 -0.82 4.65
N ILE A 83 13.01 0.17 3.84
CA ILE A 83 12.72 1.53 4.27
C ILE A 83 11.22 1.76 4.05
N TRP A 84 10.45 1.79 5.13
CA TRP A 84 9.02 2.09 5.08
C TRP A 84 8.81 3.60 5.27
N TRP A 85 8.04 4.19 4.35
CA TRP A 85 7.51 5.52 4.52
C TRP A 85 6.02 5.42 4.80
N VAL A 86 5.64 5.63 6.04
CA VAL A 86 4.26 5.44 6.51
C VAL A 86 3.58 6.78 6.71
N VAL A 87 2.43 6.94 6.09
CA VAL A 87 1.63 8.16 6.12
C VAL A 87 0.18 7.88 6.52
N ASN A 88 -0.50 8.90 7.04
CA ASN A 88 -1.89 8.74 7.46
C ASN A 88 -2.90 8.91 6.32
N ARG A 89 -2.51 9.45 5.18
CA ARG A 89 -3.39 9.74 4.02
C ARG A 89 -2.79 9.22 2.72
N ARG A 90 -3.64 8.66 1.84
CA ARG A 90 -3.24 8.10 0.53
C ARG A 90 -2.50 9.12 -0.35
N LEU A 91 -2.96 10.38 -0.37
CA LEU A 91 -2.34 11.46 -1.16
C LEU A 91 -0.84 11.66 -0.86
N LEU A 92 -0.42 11.43 0.39
CA LEU A 92 0.99 11.54 0.80
C LEU A 92 1.87 10.44 0.20
N VAL A 93 1.31 9.28 -0.05
CA VAL A 93 2.01 8.18 -0.72
C VAL A 93 2.48 8.63 -2.10
N ASP A 94 1.63 9.32 -2.85
CA ASP A 94 1.90 9.71 -4.25
C ASP A 94 2.96 10.79 -4.37
N THR A 95 2.90 11.82 -3.53
CA THR A 95 3.92 12.89 -3.55
C THR A 95 5.31 12.39 -3.17
N THR A 96 5.39 11.48 -2.20
CA THR A 96 6.66 10.87 -1.80
C THR A 96 7.15 9.85 -2.83
N ALA A 97 6.20 9.18 -3.53
CA ALA A 97 6.51 8.21 -4.58
C ALA A 97 7.34 8.82 -5.71
N VAL A 98 7.02 10.03 -6.14
CA VAL A 98 7.80 10.73 -7.19
C VAL A 98 9.28 10.85 -6.82
N HIS A 99 9.58 11.16 -5.56
CA HIS A 99 10.96 11.25 -5.08
C HIS A 99 11.63 9.87 -4.96
N ALA A 100 10.93 8.90 -4.38
CA ALA A 100 11.42 7.53 -4.25
C ALA A 100 11.68 6.88 -5.62
N ASP A 101 10.74 7.02 -6.57
CA ASP A 101 10.89 6.53 -7.95
C ASP A 101 12.10 7.16 -8.65
N ARG A 102 12.37 8.46 -8.41
CA ARG A 102 13.57 9.14 -8.93
C ARG A 102 14.85 8.50 -8.41
N ILE A 103 14.95 8.26 -7.09
CA ILE A 103 16.12 7.62 -6.48
C ILE A 103 16.33 6.24 -7.11
N ALA A 104 15.29 5.39 -7.12
CA ALA A 104 15.38 4.03 -7.63
C ALA A 104 15.75 4.00 -9.13
N ARG A 105 15.09 4.84 -9.94
CA ARG A 105 15.36 4.92 -11.37
C ARG A 105 16.85 5.27 -11.65
N LEU A 106 17.37 6.30 -11.00
CA LEU A 106 18.79 6.72 -11.19
C LEU A 106 19.76 5.60 -10.80
N LEU A 107 19.50 4.90 -9.69
CA LEU A 107 20.31 3.78 -9.24
C LEU A 107 20.24 2.60 -10.20
N CYS A 108 19.05 2.21 -10.66
CA CYS A 108 18.84 1.08 -11.57
C CYS A 108 19.40 1.37 -12.97
N GLU A 109 19.18 2.58 -13.53
CA GLU A 109 19.75 2.98 -14.82
C GLU A 109 21.28 2.98 -14.80
N SER A 110 21.89 3.42 -13.69
CA SER A 110 23.34 3.38 -13.49
C SER A 110 23.88 1.96 -13.43
N ALA A 111 23.17 1.04 -12.76
CA ALA A 111 23.60 -0.36 -12.64
C ALA A 111 23.64 -1.10 -13.98
N ILE A 112 22.77 -0.76 -14.92
CA ILE A 112 22.70 -1.36 -16.26
C ILE A 112 23.52 -0.59 -17.33
N GLY A 113 24.24 0.46 -16.92
CA GLY A 113 25.11 1.23 -17.81
C GLY A 113 24.38 2.07 -18.87
N ARG A 114 23.11 2.40 -18.66
CA ARG A 114 22.29 3.19 -19.61
C ARG A 114 22.46 4.69 -19.52
N VAL A 115 23.19 5.21 -18.53
CA VAL A 115 23.43 6.65 -18.38
C VAL A 115 24.73 7.00 -19.06
N GLU A 116 24.70 7.80 -20.14
CA GLU A 116 25.87 8.21 -20.95
C GLU A 116 26.94 9.01 -20.17
N ALA A 117 26.64 9.48 -18.99
CA ALA A 117 27.60 10.08 -18.04
C ALA A 117 27.12 9.76 -16.62
N GLY A 118 27.29 8.50 -16.18
CA GLY A 118 26.92 8.10 -14.83
C GLY A 118 27.61 8.98 -13.78
N HIS A 119 26.80 9.60 -12.92
CA HIS A 119 27.39 10.36 -11.80
C HIS A 119 28.09 9.39 -10.86
N PRO A 120 29.41 9.53 -10.56
CA PRO A 120 30.18 8.55 -9.81
C PRO A 120 29.56 8.19 -8.44
N ALA A 121 28.88 9.14 -7.79
CA ALA A 121 28.21 8.91 -6.52
C ALA A 121 26.98 7.98 -6.67
N ILE A 122 26.17 8.14 -7.74
CA ILE A 122 25.03 7.25 -8.03
C ILE A 122 25.54 5.84 -8.33
N GLU A 123 26.54 5.70 -9.19
CA GLU A 123 27.13 4.40 -9.54
C GLU A 123 27.69 3.67 -8.32
N SER A 124 28.40 4.39 -7.45
CA SER A 124 28.95 3.81 -6.23
C SER A 124 27.83 3.30 -5.30
N VAL A 125 26.81 4.12 -5.04
CA VAL A 125 25.66 3.72 -4.18
C VAL A 125 24.91 2.54 -4.81
N ALA A 126 24.66 2.57 -6.13
CA ALA A 126 23.96 1.49 -6.83
C ALA A 126 24.69 0.15 -6.69
N ARG A 127 26.01 0.11 -6.93
CA ARG A 127 26.81 -1.12 -6.80
C ARG A 127 26.86 -1.63 -5.36
N ARG A 128 26.92 -0.74 -4.38
CA ARG A 128 26.93 -1.09 -2.95
C ARG A 128 25.58 -1.68 -2.51
N LEU A 129 24.47 -1.10 -2.93
CA LEU A 129 23.13 -1.65 -2.67
C LEU A 129 22.92 -2.99 -3.40
N GLN A 130 23.38 -3.11 -4.65
CA GLN A 130 23.32 -4.36 -5.38
C GLN A 130 24.10 -5.48 -4.68
N HIS A 131 25.25 -5.16 -4.07
CA HIS A 131 26.01 -6.13 -3.29
C HIS A 131 25.25 -6.71 -2.09
N LEU A 132 24.29 -5.96 -1.52
CA LEU A 132 23.48 -6.42 -0.40
C LEU A 132 22.38 -7.42 -0.81
N THR A 133 22.05 -7.50 -2.11
CA THR A 133 21.04 -8.42 -2.61
C THR A 133 21.52 -9.87 -2.56
N ALA A 134 20.60 -10.82 -2.53
CA ALA A 134 20.91 -12.22 -2.58
C ALA A 134 21.71 -12.59 -3.85
N GLY A 135 22.95 -13.09 -3.67
CA GLY A 135 23.89 -13.37 -4.76
C GLY A 135 24.50 -12.13 -5.42
N GLY A 136 24.23 -10.91 -4.96
CA GLY A 136 24.82 -9.66 -5.51
C GLY A 136 24.38 -9.31 -6.94
N THR A 137 23.26 -9.83 -7.39
CA THR A 137 22.77 -9.70 -8.79
C THR A 137 21.41 -9.03 -8.93
N GLY A 138 20.76 -8.70 -7.81
CA GLY A 138 19.45 -8.05 -7.79
C GLY A 138 19.50 -6.58 -8.24
N GLU A 139 18.33 -5.96 -8.32
CA GLU A 139 18.21 -4.52 -8.53
C GLU A 139 18.78 -3.75 -7.34
N PRO A 140 19.45 -2.60 -7.55
CA PRO A 140 20.00 -1.81 -6.44
C PRO A 140 18.94 -1.38 -5.42
N LEU A 141 17.76 -0.96 -5.90
CA LEU A 141 16.67 -0.48 -5.06
C LEU A 141 15.32 -0.71 -5.75
N GLN A 142 14.36 -1.26 -5.02
CA GLN A 142 12.99 -1.44 -5.48
C GLN A 142 12.03 -0.49 -4.77
N ILE A 143 10.95 -0.12 -5.45
CA ILE A 143 9.88 0.70 -4.87
C ILE A 143 8.58 -0.11 -4.86
N GLU A 144 7.92 -0.11 -3.72
CA GLU A 144 6.59 -0.68 -3.56
C GLU A 144 5.60 0.39 -3.08
N LYS A 145 4.40 0.41 -3.67
CA LYS A 145 3.32 1.34 -3.30
C LYS A 145 2.14 0.52 -2.78
N LEU A 146 1.95 0.51 -1.47
CA LEU A 146 0.85 -0.20 -0.82
C LEU A 146 -0.35 0.74 -0.65
N ARG A 147 -1.17 0.80 -1.69
CA ARG A 147 -2.48 1.45 -1.68
C ARG A 147 -3.53 0.35 -1.74
N GLY A 148 -4.47 0.28 -0.84
CA GLY A 148 -5.55 -0.71 -0.75
C GLY A 148 -5.65 -1.73 -1.90
N GLY A 149 -5.62 -3.02 -1.61
CA GLY A 149 -6.10 -4.08 -2.50
C GLY A 149 -5.31 -4.44 -3.77
N VAL A 150 -4.21 -3.79 -4.09
CA VAL A 150 -3.40 -4.16 -5.27
C VAL A 150 -2.45 -5.30 -4.91
N ALA A 151 -2.61 -6.45 -5.57
CA ALA A 151 -1.65 -7.56 -5.49
C ALA A 151 -0.34 -7.17 -6.18
N LEU A 152 0.79 -7.54 -5.58
CA LEU A 152 2.10 -7.31 -6.19
C LEU A 152 2.33 -8.35 -7.30
N GLY A 153 2.65 -7.89 -8.49
CA GLY A 153 2.86 -8.74 -9.67
C GLY A 153 4.19 -9.49 -9.69
N ARG A 154 4.98 -9.50 -8.62
CA ARG A 154 6.29 -10.19 -8.55
C ARG A 154 6.58 -10.78 -7.16
N PRO A 155 7.43 -11.82 -7.07
CA PRO A 155 7.93 -12.34 -5.80
C PRO A 155 8.65 -11.25 -5.02
N ARG A 156 8.50 -11.26 -3.69
CA ARG A 156 9.21 -10.36 -2.77
C ARG A 156 10.48 -11.03 -2.28
N ASP A 157 11.65 -10.54 -2.68
CA ASP A 157 12.91 -11.01 -2.12
C ASP A 157 13.12 -10.36 -0.73
N PRO A 158 13.17 -11.14 0.38
CA PRO A 158 13.39 -10.58 1.70
C PRO A 158 14.73 -9.84 1.86
N ALA A 159 15.72 -10.13 1.04
CA ALA A 159 17.03 -9.47 1.06
C ALA A 159 17.15 -8.27 0.08
N GLN A 160 16.09 -7.95 -0.65
CA GLN A 160 16.10 -6.86 -1.63
C GLN A 160 16.01 -5.49 -0.96
N PRO A 161 16.99 -4.57 -1.13
CA PRO A 161 16.85 -3.18 -0.74
C PRO A 161 15.60 -2.55 -1.35
N SER A 162 14.73 -1.98 -0.52
CA SER A 162 13.45 -1.46 -1.00
C SER A 162 12.97 -0.25 -0.20
N ILE A 163 12.26 0.66 -0.88
CA ILE A 163 11.41 1.69 -0.24
C ILE A 163 9.97 1.26 -0.42
N ILE A 164 9.23 1.19 0.68
CA ILE A 164 7.83 0.78 0.72
C ILE A 164 7.00 1.97 1.20
N LEU A 165 6.21 2.53 0.31
CA LEU A 165 5.33 3.65 0.59
C LEU A 165 3.96 3.11 1.01
N SER A 166 3.49 3.46 2.19
CA SER A 166 2.33 2.82 2.80
C SER A 166 1.49 3.79 3.61
N THR A 167 0.21 3.47 3.77
CA THR A 167 -0.63 4.12 4.78
C THR A 167 -0.53 3.40 6.12
N VAL A 168 -0.89 4.09 7.23
CA VAL A 168 -0.94 3.51 8.58
C VAL A 168 -1.74 2.20 8.63
N PRO A 169 -2.97 2.10 8.06
CA PRO A 169 -3.72 0.84 8.04
C PRO A 169 -3.02 -0.28 7.26
N MET A 170 -2.37 0.04 6.14
CA MET A 170 -1.68 -0.96 5.32
C MET A 170 -0.43 -1.51 6.01
N PHE A 171 0.35 -0.68 6.70
CA PHE A 171 1.48 -1.10 7.50
C PHE A 171 1.03 -1.84 8.77
N GLY A 172 0.12 -1.23 9.56
CA GLY A 172 -0.33 -1.77 10.84
C GLY A 172 -1.02 -3.13 10.70
N SER A 173 -1.86 -3.32 9.68
CA SER A 173 -2.50 -4.62 9.42
C SER A 173 -1.48 -5.71 9.05
N ARG A 174 -0.42 -5.38 8.30
CA ARG A 174 0.66 -6.32 7.98
C ARG A 174 1.45 -6.68 9.23
N LEU A 175 1.83 -5.70 10.02
CA LEU A 175 2.55 -5.91 11.27
C LEU A 175 1.79 -6.87 12.21
N LEU A 176 0.44 -6.82 12.21
CA LEU A 176 -0.44 -7.66 13.01
C LEU A 176 -0.92 -8.95 12.31
N PHE A 177 -0.22 -9.44 11.31
CA PHE A 177 -0.58 -10.68 10.58
C PHE A 177 -1.98 -10.66 9.94
N ARG A 178 -2.48 -9.47 9.55
CA ARG A 178 -3.80 -9.27 8.94
C ARG A 178 -3.76 -8.55 7.60
N GLY A 179 -2.61 -8.36 7.01
CA GLY A 179 -2.32 -7.60 5.78
C GLY A 179 -3.55 -7.37 4.89
N TYR A 180 -4.05 -6.15 4.86
CA TYR A 180 -5.19 -5.79 4.01
C TYR A 180 -4.85 -6.02 2.54
N GLY A 181 -5.74 -6.72 1.83
CA GLY A 181 -5.51 -7.14 0.45
C GLY A 181 -4.61 -8.36 0.27
N SER A 182 -4.10 -8.96 1.35
CA SER A 182 -3.25 -10.16 1.29
C SER A 182 -4.07 -11.42 1.58
N SER A 183 -3.80 -12.49 0.83
CA SER A 183 -4.36 -13.80 1.15
C SER A 183 -3.85 -14.31 2.51
N ARG A 184 -4.57 -15.25 3.11
CA ARG A 184 -4.17 -15.81 4.40
C ARG A 184 -2.78 -16.42 4.37
N SER A 185 -2.43 -17.08 3.30
CA SER A 185 -1.13 -17.73 3.13
C SER A 185 0.01 -16.71 3.02
N MET A 186 -0.26 -15.49 2.49
CA MET A 186 0.73 -14.42 2.37
C MET A 186 0.86 -13.54 3.63
N ARG A 187 -0.11 -13.54 4.52
CA ARG A 187 -0.09 -12.72 5.75
C ARG A 187 1.17 -12.88 6.61
N PRO A 188 1.72 -14.10 6.83
CA PRO A 188 2.97 -14.23 7.56
C PRO A 188 4.16 -13.58 6.86
N ILE A 189 4.25 -13.68 5.54
CA ILE A 189 5.32 -13.03 4.75
C ILE A 189 5.23 -11.51 4.91
N ASP A 190 4.05 -10.95 4.73
CA ASP A 190 3.80 -9.52 4.92
C ASP A 190 4.17 -9.04 6.33
N ALA A 191 3.79 -9.84 7.34
CA ALA A 191 4.13 -9.54 8.74
C ALA A 191 5.64 -9.58 8.98
N ALA A 192 6.33 -10.58 8.45
CA ALA A 192 7.78 -10.69 8.54
C ALA A 192 8.48 -9.47 7.94
N LEU A 193 8.10 -9.08 6.72
CA LEU A 193 8.71 -7.94 6.02
C LEU A 193 8.38 -6.58 6.65
N ALA A 194 7.26 -6.45 7.38
CA ALA A 194 6.95 -5.26 8.16
C ALA A 194 7.63 -5.26 9.54
N GLY A 195 7.71 -6.42 10.17
CA GLY A 195 8.13 -6.59 11.56
C GLY A 195 9.61 -6.85 11.79
N THR A 196 10.40 -7.11 10.73
CA THR A 196 11.84 -7.37 10.82
C THR A 196 12.61 -6.60 9.77
N ASP A 197 13.88 -6.27 10.02
CA ASP A 197 14.80 -5.63 9.09
C ASP A 197 14.21 -4.42 8.38
N SER A 198 13.51 -3.56 9.13
CA SER A 198 12.71 -2.46 8.64
C SER A 198 13.01 -1.16 9.38
N LEU A 199 13.31 -0.10 8.64
CA LEU A 199 13.29 1.28 9.11
C LEU A 199 11.92 1.88 8.75
N VAL A 200 11.18 2.35 9.74
CA VAL A 200 9.80 2.84 9.57
C VAL A 200 9.75 4.34 9.86
N LEU A 201 9.77 5.14 8.81
CA LEU A 201 9.68 6.59 8.87
C LEU A 201 8.20 6.98 8.84
N VAL A 202 7.65 7.42 9.97
CA VAL A 202 6.24 7.80 10.09
C VAL A 202 6.09 9.29 9.91
N ASP A 203 5.63 9.72 8.74
CA ASP A 203 5.43 11.15 8.45
C ASP A 203 4.14 11.67 9.10
N GLU A 204 4.24 12.86 9.67
CA GLU A 204 3.20 13.46 10.53
C GLU A 204 2.75 12.46 11.63
N ALA A 205 3.70 11.87 12.34
CA ALA A 205 3.50 10.79 13.32
C ALA A 205 2.45 11.12 14.41
N HIS A 206 2.21 12.39 14.66
CA HIS A 206 1.15 12.85 15.56
C HIS A 206 -0.27 12.41 15.11
N LEU A 207 -0.46 12.10 13.83
CA LEU A 207 -1.70 11.52 13.30
C LEU A 207 -1.73 9.98 13.41
N ALA A 208 -0.63 9.37 13.82
CA ALA A 208 -0.45 7.93 13.93
C ALA A 208 -0.04 7.49 15.35
N THR A 209 -0.49 8.23 16.38
CA THR A 209 -0.07 8.05 17.80
C THR A 209 -0.30 6.62 18.28
N HIS A 210 -1.40 5.97 17.86
CA HIS A 210 -1.68 4.59 18.25
C HIS A 210 -0.69 3.60 17.63
N LEU A 211 -0.30 3.80 16.36
CA LEU A 211 0.75 2.99 15.72
C LEU A 211 2.09 3.16 16.46
N MET A 212 2.45 4.40 16.84
CA MET A 212 3.69 4.67 17.58
C MET A 212 3.72 3.96 18.93
N ARG A 213 2.58 3.80 19.61
CA ARG A 213 2.46 3.06 20.88
C ARG A 213 2.38 1.55 20.67
N LEU A 214 1.81 1.09 19.55
CA LEU A 214 1.62 -0.33 19.25
C LEU A 214 2.96 -1.06 19.12
N VAL A 215 3.93 -0.49 18.41
CA VAL A 215 5.19 -1.19 18.10
C VAL A 215 5.98 -1.57 19.37
N PRO A 216 6.22 -0.66 20.34
CA PRO A 216 6.82 -1.05 21.62
C PRO A 216 6.02 -2.12 22.36
N ALA A 217 4.69 -1.98 22.43
CA ALA A 217 3.82 -2.95 23.09
C ALA A 217 3.89 -4.35 22.47
N LEU A 218 4.03 -4.46 21.15
CA LEU A 218 4.24 -5.75 20.48
C LEU A 218 5.56 -6.41 20.88
N ARG A 219 6.62 -5.63 21.04
CA ARG A 219 7.93 -6.14 21.51
C ARG A 219 7.84 -6.71 22.92
N GLU A 220 7.06 -6.08 23.79
CA GLU A 220 6.81 -6.57 25.16
C GLU A 220 5.92 -7.83 25.17
N CYS A 221 4.91 -7.89 24.28
CA CYS A 221 3.99 -9.03 24.19
C CYS A 221 4.59 -10.30 23.60
N ALA A 222 5.68 -10.17 22.83
CA ALA A 222 6.32 -11.31 22.15
C ALA A 222 7.81 -11.39 22.48
N PRO A 223 8.18 -11.69 23.74
CA PRO A 223 9.57 -11.90 24.09
C PRO A 223 10.15 -13.10 23.31
N THR A 224 11.39 -12.98 22.87
CA THR A 224 12.07 -13.98 22.07
C THR A 224 13.32 -14.46 22.80
N GLU A 225 13.60 -15.77 22.73
CA GLU A 225 14.80 -16.37 23.33
C GLU A 225 16.04 -16.16 22.44
N ALA A 226 15.84 -16.17 21.12
CA ALA A 226 16.90 -16.02 20.13
C ALA A 226 16.49 -15.06 18.99
N LEU A 227 17.37 -14.13 18.66
CA LEU A 227 17.19 -13.23 17.54
C LEU A 227 17.52 -13.93 16.21
N VAL A 228 16.63 -13.85 15.24
CA VAL A 228 16.87 -14.36 13.87
C VAL A 228 17.86 -13.47 13.13
N LEU A 229 17.73 -12.16 13.29
CA LEU A 229 18.64 -11.16 12.75
C LEU A 229 19.43 -10.48 13.89
N PRO A 230 20.63 -9.97 13.62
CA PRO A 230 21.46 -9.36 14.66
C PRO A 230 20.90 -8.02 15.12
N GLY A 231 20.92 -7.80 16.46
CA GLY A 231 20.65 -6.52 17.10
C GLY A 231 19.26 -5.95 16.79
N GLU A 232 19.23 -4.64 16.56
CA GLU A 232 17.98 -3.89 16.34
C GLU A 232 17.26 -4.27 15.02
N ARG A 233 17.91 -4.96 14.09
CA ARG A 233 17.27 -5.42 12.84
C ARG A 233 16.24 -6.53 13.04
N SER A 234 16.22 -7.18 14.21
CA SER A 234 15.16 -8.14 14.55
C SER A 234 13.79 -7.51 14.79
N TRP A 235 13.75 -6.18 14.93
CA TRP A 235 12.54 -5.41 15.15
C TRP A 235 12.48 -4.21 14.21
N PRO A 236 11.28 -3.66 13.93
CA PRO A 236 11.19 -2.44 13.15
C PRO A 236 11.74 -1.25 13.97
N GLN A 237 12.65 -0.47 13.36
CA GLN A 237 13.09 0.81 13.89
C GLN A 237 12.07 1.88 13.49
N VAL A 238 11.27 2.38 14.42
CA VAL A 238 10.23 3.38 14.13
C VAL A 238 10.72 4.77 14.49
N VAL A 239 10.64 5.68 13.53
CA VAL A 239 11.09 7.07 13.64
C VAL A 239 9.89 8.00 13.39
N SER A 240 9.62 8.86 14.33
CA SER A 240 8.60 9.92 14.22
C SER A 240 9.14 11.09 13.41
N LEU A 241 8.50 11.42 12.28
CA LEU A 241 8.77 12.67 11.56
C LEU A 241 7.66 13.66 11.90
N THR A 242 7.92 14.60 12.78
CA THR A 242 6.92 15.57 13.22
C THR A 242 7.50 16.95 13.41
N ALA A 243 6.68 17.95 13.20
CA ALA A 243 7.02 19.32 13.56
C ALA A 243 6.68 19.62 15.04
N THR A 244 5.85 18.79 15.71
CA THR A 244 5.28 19.04 17.05
C THR A 244 5.41 17.78 17.90
N GLY A 245 6.59 17.47 18.46
CA GLY A 245 6.81 16.24 19.21
C GLY A 245 6.95 16.45 20.72
N ASP A 246 7.09 15.36 21.47
CA ASP A 246 7.27 15.32 22.93
C ASP A 246 8.69 15.73 23.34
N ALA A 247 8.79 16.42 24.47
CA ALA A 247 10.06 16.97 24.97
C ALA A 247 11.05 15.93 25.55
N ASP A 248 10.60 14.71 25.80
CA ASP A 248 11.37 13.68 26.54
C ASP A 248 11.96 12.56 25.63
N ALA A 249 11.74 12.62 24.32
CA ALA A 249 12.24 11.61 23.39
C ALA A 249 13.69 11.89 22.94
N ASP A 250 14.42 10.84 22.52
CA ASP A 250 15.67 10.94 21.74
C ASP A 250 15.36 11.66 20.42
N ARG A 251 15.55 12.97 20.40
CA ARG A 251 15.03 13.88 19.39
C ARG A 251 16.12 14.63 18.66
N PHE A 252 16.03 14.59 17.34
CA PHE A 252 16.86 15.40 16.46
C PHE A 252 16.15 16.70 16.08
N GLU A 253 16.77 17.84 16.34
CA GLU A 253 16.25 19.18 16.06
C GLU A 253 17.25 20.06 15.29
N LEU A 254 16.77 21.19 14.78
CA LEU A 254 17.64 22.21 14.22
C LEU A 254 18.52 22.81 15.30
N ASP A 255 19.82 22.83 15.10
CA ASP A 255 20.77 23.57 15.91
C ASP A 255 20.95 25.04 15.42
N ASP A 256 21.88 25.77 16.02
CA ASP A 256 22.14 27.17 15.67
C ASP A 256 22.77 27.33 14.28
N ASP A 257 23.60 26.39 13.86
CA ASP A 257 24.21 26.40 12.53
C ASP A 257 23.16 26.14 11.46
N ASP A 258 22.27 25.18 11.70
CA ASP A 258 21.11 24.93 10.83
C ASP A 258 20.25 26.18 10.66
N ARG A 259 19.93 26.85 11.78
CA ARG A 259 19.09 28.07 11.81
C ARG A 259 19.76 29.26 11.13
N SER A 260 21.08 29.33 11.16
CA SER A 260 21.86 30.40 10.51
C SER A 260 21.95 30.25 8.98
N HIS A 261 21.69 29.07 8.45
CA HIS A 261 21.70 28.80 7.03
C HIS A 261 20.63 29.64 6.29
N HIS A 262 21.04 30.42 5.29
CA HIS A 262 20.19 31.40 4.62
C HIS A 262 18.82 30.85 4.21
N ALA A 263 18.76 29.69 3.53
CA ALA A 263 17.49 29.12 3.06
C ALA A 263 16.62 28.57 4.20
N VAL A 264 17.20 28.14 5.33
CA VAL A 264 16.46 27.73 6.55
C VAL A 264 15.89 28.96 7.21
N GLN A 265 16.72 30.01 7.41
CA GLN A 265 16.30 31.26 8.00
C GLN A 265 15.17 31.91 7.18
N GLN A 266 15.30 31.95 5.84
CA GLN A 266 14.26 32.49 4.95
C GLN A 266 12.90 31.80 5.18
N ARG A 267 12.89 30.48 5.35
CA ARG A 267 11.64 29.71 5.59
C ARG A 267 11.10 29.90 6.99
N LEU A 268 11.98 29.95 8.00
CA LEU A 268 11.58 30.15 9.41
C LEU A 268 11.02 31.54 9.66
N SER A 269 11.60 32.56 9.02
CA SER A 269 11.17 33.96 9.11
C SER A 269 10.21 34.38 8.00
N ALA A 270 9.63 33.42 7.26
CA ALA A 270 8.68 33.70 6.18
C ALA A 270 7.56 34.63 6.68
N HIS A 271 7.43 35.81 6.03
CA HIS A 271 6.42 36.78 6.40
C HIS A 271 5.01 36.21 6.20
N LYS A 272 4.22 36.14 7.29
CA LYS A 272 2.83 35.68 7.28
C LYS A 272 2.02 36.47 8.28
N ARG A 273 1.02 37.22 7.80
CA ARG A 273 0.12 38.01 8.63
C ARG A 273 -1.24 37.33 8.70
N LEU A 274 -1.82 37.21 9.89
CA LEU A 274 -3.15 36.64 10.12
C LEU A 274 -4.10 37.74 10.61
N GLU A 275 -5.19 37.96 9.87
CA GLU A 275 -6.35 38.75 10.29
C GLU A 275 -7.43 37.85 10.89
N VAL A 276 -8.06 38.27 11.98
CA VAL A 276 -9.21 37.56 12.57
C VAL A 276 -10.49 38.26 12.19
N ARG A 277 -11.32 37.63 11.35
CA ARG A 277 -12.69 38.11 11.04
C ARG A 277 -13.71 37.41 11.92
N LYS A 278 -14.13 38.10 12.96
CA LYS A 278 -15.15 37.61 13.89
C LYS A 278 -16.51 38.22 13.54
N LYS A 279 -17.50 37.35 13.32
CA LYS A 279 -18.88 37.75 13.03
C LYS A 279 -19.84 37.19 14.09
N SER A 280 -20.83 37.92 14.48
CA SER A 280 -21.85 37.46 15.46
C SER A 280 -23.05 36.79 14.79
N LYS A 281 -23.25 36.99 13.49
CA LYS A 281 -24.33 36.45 12.66
C LYS A 281 -23.86 36.42 11.21
N GLY A 282 -24.42 35.52 10.40
CA GLY A 282 -24.12 35.35 8.99
C GLY A 282 -24.04 33.89 8.59
N ARG A 283 -23.79 33.65 7.31
CA ARG A 283 -23.51 32.31 6.78
C ARG A 283 -21.99 32.17 6.61
N LEU A 284 -21.43 31.13 7.17
CA LEU A 284 -19.99 30.86 7.12
C LEU A 284 -19.45 30.81 5.68
N THR A 285 -20.17 30.13 4.80
CA THR A 285 -19.83 29.97 3.40
C THR A 285 -19.77 31.31 2.63
N GLU A 286 -20.64 32.28 2.99
CA GLU A 286 -20.61 33.64 2.46
C GLU A 286 -19.37 34.41 2.94
N GLU A 287 -19.08 34.37 4.24
CA GLU A 287 -17.93 35.07 4.81
C GLU A 287 -16.59 34.52 4.29
N LEU A 288 -16.47 33.19 4.07
CA LEU A 288 -15.28 32.59 3.48
C LEU A 288 -15.08 33.03 2.02
N ALA A 289 -16.16 33.02 1.23
CA ALA A 289 -16.11 33.47 -0.15
C ALA A 289 -15.80 34.97 -0.26
N ASP A 290 -16.46 35.82 0.53
CA ASP A 290 -16.23 37.27 0.54
C ASP A 290 -14.79 37.59 1.00
N ALA A 291 -14.28 36.96 2.07
CA ALA A 291 -12.89 37.10 2.50
C ALA A 291 -11.89 36.76 1.40
N THR A 292 -12.17 35.69 0.64
CA THR A 292 -11.33 35.26 -0.49
C THR A 292 -11.35 36.32 -1.62
N LEU A 293 -12.54 36.76 -1.99
CA LEU A 293 -12.70 37.74 -3.06
C LEU A 293 -12.11 39.11 -2.69
N ASP A 294 -12.15 39.51 -1.41
CA ASP A 294 -11.50 40.74 -0.92
C ASP A 294 -9.99 40.67 -1.11
N LEU A 295 -9.34 39.58 -0.66
CA LEU A 295 -7.89 39.37 -0.83
C LEU A 295 -7.47 39.44 -2.31
N LEU A 296 -8.28 38.85 -3.21
CA LEU A 296 -7.99 38.82 -4.65
C LEU A 296 -8.16 40.19 -5.31
N ARG A 297 -9.13 41.01 -4.83
CA ARG A 297 -9.36 42.38 -5.33
C ARG A 297 -8.27 43.35 -4.89
N ASP A 298 -7.74 43.14 -3.66
CA ASP A 298 -6.66 43.96 -3.12
C ASP A 298 -5.30 43.67 -3.78
N ALA A 299 -5.20 42.55 -4.49
CA ALA A 299 -3.95 42.16 -5.13
C ALA A 299 -3.74 42.87 -6.48
N ASP A 300 -2.56 43.48 -6.67
CA ASP A 300 -2.20 44.17 -7.91
C ASP A 300 -1.89 43.24 -9.08
N ARG A 301 -1.86 41.95 -8.88
CA ARG A 301 -1.50 40.90 -9.84
C ARG A 301 -2.27 39.61 -9.61
N ALA A 302 -2.25 38.74 -10.60
CA ALA A 302 -2.76 37.39 -10.44
C ALA A 302 -1.97 36.63 -9.35
N THR A 303 -2.67 36.02 -8.40
CA THR A 303 -2.13 35.38 -7.20
C THR A 303 -2.71 33.99 -6.97
N SER A 304 -2.27 33.29 -5.93
CA SER A 304 -2.83 32.02 -5.49
C SER A 304 -3.41 32.12 -4.07
N CYS A 305 -4.62 31.58 -3.90
CA CYS A 305 -5.31 31.56 -2.63
C CYS A 305 -5.82 30.15 -2.32
N VAL A 306 -5.59 29.67 -1.11
CA VAL A 306 -6.23 28.44 -0.60
C VAL A 306 -7.31 28.79 0.41
N VAL A 307 -8.47 28.13 0.28
CA VAL A 307 -9.61 28.31 1.18
C VAL A 307 -9.90 26.98 1.88
N PHE A 308 -9.82 26.96 3.20
CA PHE A 308 -10.14 25.79 4.00
C PHE A 308 -11.52 25.88 4.63
N ALA A 309 -12.39 24.93 4.28
CA ALA A 309 -13.67 24.69 4.94
C ALA A 309 -13.63 23.33 5.67
N ASN A 310 -14.34 23.20 6.78
CA ASN A 310 -14.23 22.01 7.62
C ASN A 310 -15.09 20.84 7.15
N THR A 311 -16.14 21.12 6.36
CA THR A 311 -17.02 20.08 5.81
C THR A 311 -17.02 20.10 4.28
N PRO A 312 -17.19 18.94 3.61
CA PRO A 312 -17.31 18.89 2.15
C PRO A 312 -18.47 19.72 1.60
N ALA A 313 -19.60 19.80 2.31
CA ALA A 313 -20.76 20.59 1.91
C ALA A 313 -20.44 22.09 1.91
N ASP A 314 -19.82 22.62 2.98
CA ASP A 314 -19.42 24.02 3.06
C ASP A 314 -18.34 24.34 2.00
N ALA A 315 -17.36 23.44 1.81
CA ALA A 315 -16.33 23.59 0.78
C ALA A 315 -16.95 23.71 -0.62
N ARG A 316 -17.93 22.87 -0.93
CA ARG A 316 -18.66 22.93 -2.20
C ARG A 316 -19.45 24.22 -2.36
N GLU A 317 -20.17 24.66 -1.33
CA GLU A 317 -20.93 25.92 -1.38
C GLU A 317 -20.01 27.13 -1.59
N VAL A 318 -18.88 27.20 -0.86
CA VAL A 318 -17.85 28.24 -1.04
C VAL A 318 -17.30 28.22 -2.47
N PHE A 319 -16.95 27.02 -2.96
CA PHE A 319 -16.44 26.83 -4.32
C PHE A 319 -17.44 27.32 -5.37
N MET A 320 -18.71 26.95 -5.29
CA MET A 320 -19.74 27.37 -6.25
C MET A 320 -19.92 28.87 -6.25
N ARG A 321 -19.86 29.53 -5.08
CA ARG A 321 -19.91 31.01 -4.98
C ARG A 321 -18.70 31.66 -5.66
N ILE A 322 -17.50 31.16 -5.46
CA ILE A 322 -16.28 31.67 -6.09
C ILE A 322 -16.30 31.39 -7.60
N LYS A 323 -16.69 30.19 -8.02
CA LYS A 323 -16.81 29.78 -9.42
C LYS A 323 -17.79 30.68 -10.19
N SER A 324 -18.89 31.11 -9.57
CA SER A 324 -19.84 32.05 -10.19
C SER A 324 -19.24 33.42 -10.53
N GLN A 325 -18.09 33.79 -9.95
CA GLN A 325 -17.37 35.03 -10.21
C GLN A 325 -16.13 34.83 -11.12
N GLN A 326 -15.88 33.61 -11.56
CA GLN A 326 -14.67 33.19 -12.26
C GLN A 326 -14.36 34.04 -13.49
N ASP A 327 -15.33 34.18 -14.39
CA ASP A 327 -15.15 34.92 -15.63
C ASP A 327 -15.00 36.43 -15.40
N ARG A 328 -15.76 36.96 -14.42
CA ARG A 328 -15.73 38.40 -14.11
C ARG A 328 -14.39 38.85 -13.52
N LEU A 329 -13.74 38.00 -12.73
CA LEU A 329 -12.52 38.32 -12.03
C LEU A 329 -11.26 37.71 -12.68
N GLY A 330 -11.42 36.94 -13.75
CA GLY A 330 -10.31 36.28 -14.44
C GLY A 330 -9.55 35.31 -13.51
N LEU A 331 -10.29 34.46 -12.82
CA LEU A 331 -9.71 33.48 -11.92
C LEU A 331 -10.01 32.04 -12.36
N ASP A 332 -9.21 31.10 -11.88
CA ASP A 332 -9.44 29.66 -11.96
C ASP A 332 -9.77 29.13 -10.58
N ALA A 333 -10.83 28.34 -10.45
CA ALA A 333 -11.25 27.74 -9.19
C ALA A 333 -11.16 26.22 -9.25
N LEU A 334 -10.65 25.59 -8.19
CA LEU A 334 -10.55 24.14 -8.01
C LEU A 334 -11.16 23.74 -6.67
N LEU A 335 -11.83 22.57 -6.64
CA LEU A 335 -12.38 21.98 -5.42
C LEU A 335 -11.67 20.67 -5.08
N LEU A 336 -11.22 20.51 -3.85
CA LEU A 336 -10.60 19.29 -3.32
C LEU A 336 -11.28 18.85 -2.03
N THR A 337 -12.09 17.81 -2.11
CA THR A 337 -12.76 17.21 -0.95
C THR A 337 -12.57 15.70 -0.93
N GLY A 338 -12.89 15.05 0.19
CA GLY A 338 -12.94 13.59 0.29
C GLY A 338 -14.26 12.98 -0.24
N ARG A 339 -15.04 13.72 -1.02
CA ARG A 339 -16.35 13.30 -1.56
C ARG A 339 -16.33 13.07 -3.07
N SER A 340 -15.16 12.85 -3.64
CA SER A 340 -14.96 12.48 -5.04
C SER A 340 -14.37 11.09 -5.12
N ARG A 341 -14.62 10.37 -6.20
CA ARG A 341 -13.88 9.12 -6.47
C ARG A 341 -12.40 9.44 -6.63
N GLU A 342 -11.54 8.47 -6.28
CA GLU A 342 -10.09 8.68 -6.36
C GLU A 342 -9.64 9.04 -7.79
N CYS A 343 -10.20 8.37 -8.80
CA CYS A 343 -9.91 8.65 -10.21
C CYS A 343 -10.29 10.08 -10.62
N ASP A 344 -11.44 10.63 -10.17
CA ASP A 344 -11.86 12.00 -10.48
C ASP A 344 -11.01 13.03 -9.71
N ALA A 345 -10.69 12.75 -8.45
CA ALA A 345 -9.89 13.61 -7.59
C ALA A 345 -8.44 13.75 -8.07
N GLU A 346 -7.89 12.73 -8.76
CA GLU A 346 -6.52 12.76 -9.30
C GLU A 346 -6.32 13.87 -10.32
N ALA A 347 -7.29 14.08 -11.23
CA ALA A 347 -7.23 15.16 -12.22
C ALA A 347 -7.21 16.55 -11.55
N ALA A 348 -8.03 16.76 -10.51
CA ALA A 348 -8.04 18.01 -9.75
C ALA A 348 -6.73 18.23 -8.98
N ARG A 349 -6.17 17.17 -8.39
CA ARG A 349 -4.88 17.21 -7.65
C ARG A 349 -3.73 17.53 -8.59
N SER A 350 -3.65 16.89 -9.75
CA SER A 350 -2.62 17.12 -10.76
C SER A 350 -2.62 18.59 -11.19
N ARG A 351 -3.78 19.21 -11.32
CA ARG A 351 -3.91 20.65 -11.63
C ARG A 351 -3.39 21.56 -10.51
N VAL A 352 -3.54 21.16 -9.24
CA VAL A 352 -3.03 21.97 -8.10
C VAL A 352 -1.51 21.99 -8.06
N VAL A 353 -0.84 20.88 -8.43
CA VAL A 353 0.62 20.78 -8.45
C VAL A 353 1.24 21.03 -9.83
N ASP A 354 0.44 21.40 -10.82
CA ASP A 354 0.90 21.72 -12.18
C ASP A 354 1.92 22.87 -12.17
N PRO A 355 3.09 22.71 -12.82
CA PRO A 355 4.13 23.75 -12.83
C PRO A 355 3.73 25.06 -13.50
N GLU A 356 2.78 25.06 -14.44
CA GLU A 356 2.37 26.27 -15.18
C GLU A 356 1.14 26.94 -14.59
N HIS A 357 0.18 26.17 -14.09
CA HIS A 357 -1.14 26.66 -13.69
C HIS A 357 -1.46 26.43 -12.21
N GLY A 358 -0.81 25.46 -11.57
CA GLY A 358 -1.01 25.08 -10.18
C GLY A 358 -0.29 25.99 -9.17
N ALA A 359 -0.09 25.52 -7.94
CA ALA A 359 0.67 26.21 -6.88
C ALA A 359 1.78 25.32 -6.29
N PRO A 360 2.60 24.62 -7.10
CA PRO A 360 3.68 23.80 -6.57
C PRO A 360 4.75 24.64 -5.88
N SER A 361 5.31 24.13 -4.80
CA SER A 361 6.43 24.78 -4.12
C SER A 361 7.66 24.90 -5.03
N GLY A 362 8.28 26.04 -5.04
CA GLY A 362 9.59 26.24 -5.70
C GLY A 362 9.55 26.71 -7.16
N HIS A 363 8.39 26.91 -7.74
CA HIS A 363 8.26 27.49 -9.07
C HIS A 363 7.85 28.97 -8.98
N ASP A 364 8.60 29.85 -9.64
CA ASP A 364 8.24 31.25 -9.80
C ASP A 364 7.21 31.37 -10.95
N GLN A 365 5.95 31.44 -10.60
CA GLN A 365 4.88 31.50 -11.58
C GLN A 365 4.48 32.93 -11.88
N LYS A 366 4.63 33.33 -13.12
CA LYS A 366 3.94 34.49 -13.68
C LYS A 366 2.54 34.06 -14.12
N ARG A 367 1.60 34.03 -13.17
CA ARG A 367 0.23 33.66 -13.44
C ARG A 367 -0.46 34.69 -14.34
N LYS A 368 -1.26 34.21 -15.28
CA LYS A 368 -2.16 35.05 -16.09
C LYS A 368 -3.51 35.24 -15.40
N LYS A 369 -3.95 34.28 -14.63
CA LYS A 369 -5.20 34.26 -13.84
C LYS A 369 -4.91 33.92 -12.40
N SER A 370 -5.68 34.45 -11.47
CA SER A 370 -5.59 34.04 -10.08
C SER A 370 -6.10 32.61 -9.91
N LEU A 371 -5.43 31.82 -9.06
CA LEU A 371 -5.86 30.46 -8.71
C LEU A 371 -6.50 30.46 -7.34
N VAL A 372 -7.70 29.92 -7.21
CA VAL A 372 -8.35 29.67 -5.94
C VAL A 372 -8.56 28.18 -5.77
N VAL A 373 -8.02 27.60 -4.71
CA VAL A 373 -8.22 26.20 -4.35
C VAL A 373 -9.06 26.14 -3.08
N VAL A 374 -10.27 25.64 -3.20
CA VAL A 374 -11.14 25.38 -2.03
C VAL A 374 -10.93 23.92 -1.61
N ALA A 375 -10.61 23.71 -0.34
CA ALA A 375 -10.29 22.38 0.16
C ALA A 375 -10.85 22.13 1.56
N THR A 376 -11.07 20.87 1.86
CA THR A 376 -11.22 20.42 3.23
C THR A 376 -9.84 20.11 3.82
N GLN A 377 -9.76 19.23 4.83
CA GLN A 377 -8.48 18.78 5.40
C GLN A 377 -7.56 18.09 4.38
N THR A 378 -8.00 17.87 3.15
CA THR A 378 -7.25 17.19 2.08
C THR A 378 -5.93 17.87 1.72
N LEU A 379 -5.81 19.20 1.87
CA LEU A 379 -4.57 19.96 1.63
C LEU A 379 -3.81 20.35 2.90
N GLU A 380 -4.33 20.07 4.11
CA GLU A 380 -3.60 20.36 5.36
C GLU A 380 -2.27 19.62 5.42
N VAL A 381 -2.26 18.38 4.91
CA VAL A 381 -1.11 17.48 4.96
C VAL A 381 -0.87 16.90 3.56
N GLY A 382 0.37 16.82 3.09
CA GLY A 382 0.79 16.00 1.96
C GLY A 382 1.05 16.68 0.65
N ALA A 383 0.43 17.80 0.34
CA ALA A 383 0.71 18.47 -0.90
C ALA A 383 1.94 19.39 -0.77
N ASP A 384 2.86 19.32 -1.75
CA ASP A 384 3.99 20.25 -1.84
C ASP A 384 3.57 21.53 -2.59
N VAL A 385 2.71 22.32 -1.90
CA VAL A 385 2.12 23.55 -2.43
C VAL A 385 2.53 24.77 -1.63
N ASP A 386 2.54 25.93 -2.30
CA ASP A 386 2.90 27.22 -1.74
C ASP A 386 1.94 28.31 -2.26
N PHE A 387 1.07 28.79 -1.37
CA PHE A 387 0.09 29.81 -1.70
C PHE A 387 0.50 31.18 -1.15
N GLU A 388 0.10 32.23 -1.86
CA GLU A 388 0.31 33.63 -1.43
C GLU A 388 -0.71 34.07 -0.38
N PHE A 389 -1.96 33.60 -0.51
CA PHE A 389 -3.06 33.91 0.41
C PHE A 389 -3.73 32.65 0.94
N LEU A 390 -4.30 32.80 2.15
CA LEU A 390 -5.03 31.73 2.80
C LEU A 390 -6.27 32.29 3.49
N VAL A 391 -7.41 31.64 3.28
CA VAL A 391 -8.63 31.88 4.07
C VAL A 391 -8.99 30.59 4.78
N THR A 392 -9.27 30.64 6.06
CA THR A 392 -9.60 29.45 6.83
C THR A 392 -10.83 29.64 7.68
N GLU A 393 -11.71 28.65 7.64
CA GLU A 393 -12.72 28.48 8.67
C GLU A 393 -12.04 28.23 10.01
N GLN A 394 -12.71 28.62 11.09
CA GLN A 394 -12.33 28.33 12.47
C GLN A 394 -11.98 26.85 12.66
N CYS A 395 -10.87 26.57 13.32
CA CYS A 395 -10.35 25.20 13.46
C CYS A 395 -9.54 25.04 14.74
N GLY A 396 -9.12 23.83 15.04
CA GLY A 396 -8.23 23.54 16.18
C GLY A 396 -6.80 23.99 15.92
N THR A 397 -6.01 24.07 16.99
CA THR A 397 -4.60 24.53 17.00
C THR A 397 -3.76 23.83 15.93
N ARG A 398 -3.82 22.51 15.88
CA ARG A 398 -3.05 21.71 14.92
C ARG A 398 -3.42 22.02 13.49
N ALA A 399 -4.72 22.00 13.18
CA ALA A 399 -5.21 22.30 11.83
C ALA A 399 -4.76 23.67 11.38
N LEU A 400 -4.81 24.70 12.27
CA LEU A 400 -4.34 26.04 11.95
C LEU A 400 -2.84 26.06 11.61
N ILE A 401 -2.00 25.40 12.40
CA ILE A 401 -0.54 25.30 12.12
C ILE A 401 -0.29 24.64 10.76
N GLN A 402 -0.99 23.57 10.45
CA GLN A 402 -0.84 22.84 9.17
C GLN A 402 -1.32 23.68 7.98
N ARG A 403 -2.46 24.37 8.10
CA ARG A 403 -2.98 25.30 7.08
C ARG A 403 -2.01 26.43 6.83
N LEU A 404 -1.51 27.09 7.87
CA LEU A 404 -0.48 28.13 7.79
C LEU A 404 0.83 27.63 7.20
N GLY A 405 1.11 26.32 7.30
CA GLY A 405 2.24 25.68 6.62
C GLY A 405 2.11 25.64 5.10
N ARG A 406 0.94 25.95 4.52
CA ARG A 406 0.71 26.06 3.07
C ARG A 406 0.81 27.48 2.55
N LEU A 407 0.84 28.47 3.43
CA LEU A 407 1.00 29.87 3.13
C LEU A 407 2.48 30.24 3.10
N ASN A 408 2.98 30.85 2.02
CA ASN A 408 4.36 31.31 1.89
C ASN A 408 5.38 30.32 2.45
N ARG A 409 5.26 29.08 2.02
CA ARG A 409 6.00 27.93 2.56
C ARG A 409 7.52 28.09 2.43
N LEU A 410 7.95 28.71 1.33
CA LEU A 410 9.37 28.91 1.03
C LEU A 410 9.90 30.31 1.42
N GLY A 411 9.05 31.18 1.96
CA GLY A 411 9.45 32.54 2.35
C GLY A 411 9.79 33.45 1.16
N ARG A 412 9.19 33.23 0.00
CA ARG A 412 9.44 33.99 -1.23
C ARG A 412 8.51 35.17 -1.45
N HIS A 413 7.34 35.13 -0.84
CA HIS A 413 6.31 36.14 -0.99
C HIS A 413 6.45 37.22 0.09
N SER A 414 6.52 38.48 -0.31
CA SER A 414 6.70 39.61 0.61
C SER A 414 5.39 40.06 1.29
N ASP A 415 4.24 39.80 0.66
CA ASP A 415 2.91 40.17 1.16
C ASP A 415 2.00 38.94 1.20
N SER A 416 2.20 38.09 2.23
CA SER A 416 1.40 36.90 2.44
C SER A 416 0.43 37.10 3.58
N ARG A 417 -0.86 36.95 3.29
CA ARG A 417 -1.94 37.22 4.21
C ARG A 417 -2.83 36.00 4.42
N ALA A 418 -3.22 35.78 5.67
CA ALA A 418 -4.20 34.79 6.08
C ALA A 418 -5.41 35.46 6.74
N ILE A 419 -6.60 34.90 6.53
CA ILE A 419 -7.82 35.33 7.22
C ILE A 419 -8.40 34.12 7.95
N TYR A 420 -8.58 34.28 9.27
CA TYR A 420 -9.26 33.31 10.11
C TYR A 420 -10.70 33.78 10.35
N VAL A 421 -11.67 33.06 9.76
CA VAL A 421 -13.10 33.40 9.86
C VAL A 421 -13.72 32.66 11.02
N HIS A 422 -14.32 33.40 11.96
CA HIS A 422 -14.96 32.84 13.16
C HIS A 422 -16.42 33.25 13.27
N LEU A 423 -17.31 32.26 13.36
CA LEU A 423 -18.71 32.42 13.68
C LEU A 423 -19.05 31.65 14.97
N PRO A 424 -20.09 32.08 15.73
CA PRO A 424 -20.56 31.34 16.89
C PRO A 424 -20.92 29.89 16.54
N ALA A 425 -20.73 28.97 17.48
CA ALA A 425 -21.16 27.60 17.31
C ALA A 425 -22.68 27.53 17.02
N PRO A 426 -23.11 26.68 16.10
CA PRO A 426 -24.52 26.52 15.78
C PRO A 426 -25.29 26.06 17.03
N SER A 427 -26.37 26.76 17.39
CA SER A 427 -27.25 26.39 18.49
C SER A 427 -28.04 25.13 18.11
N ARG A 428 -27.58 23.97 18.53
CA ARG A 428 -28.31 22.69 18.35
C ARG A 428 -29.00 22.30 19.65
N LYS A 429 -30.34 22.25 19.61
CA LYS A 429 -31.18 21.88 20.74
C LYS A 429 -31.14 20.38 21.11
N ASP A 430 -30.56 19.53 20.27
CA ASP A 430 -30.70 18.06 20.35
C ASP A 430 -29.38 17.25 20.33
N THR A 431 -28.21 17.85 20.61
CA THR A 431 -26.98 17.07 20.69
C THR A 431 -26.15 17.50 21.90
N ASP A 432 -25.64 16.53 22.65
CA ASP A 432 -24.65 16.69 23.75
C ASP A 432 -23.29 17.24 23.28
N LEU A 433 -23.16 17.67 22.02
CA LEU A 433 -21.95 18.24 21.44
C LEU A 433 -21.91 19.75 21.73
N ASP A 434 -21.16 20.08 22.78
CA ASP A 434 -20.85 21.47 23.15
C ASP A 434 -19.69 21.97 22.28
N GLY A 435 -20.01 22.67 21.16
CA GLY A 435 -18.99 23.22 20.26
C GLY A 435 -19.32 23.05 18.75
N TRP A 436 -18.26 23.09 17.93
CA TRP A 436 -18.35 22.94 16.46
C TRP A 436 -18.25 21.47 16.03
N PRO A 437 -18.89 21.09 14.91
CA PRO A 437 -19.03 19.69 14.51
C PRO A 437 -17.71 18.92 14.32
N VAL A 438 -16.63 19.60 13.88
CA VAL A 438 -15.35 18.93 13.54
C VAL A 438 -14.33 19.05 14.67
N TYR A 439 -14.26 20.22 15.33
CA TYR A 439 -13.20 20.53 16.30
C TYR A 439 -13.71 20.77 17.72
N GLY A 440 -14.95 20.45 18.01
CA GLY A 440 -15.53 20.61 19.35
C GLY A 440 -15.34 22.04 19.92
N ARG A 441 -14.70 22.17 21.06
CA ARG A 441 -14.43 23.46 21.74
C ARG A 441 -13.12 24.12 21.34
N GLU A 442 -12.23 23.45 20.64
CA GLU A 442 -10.90 24.00 20.28
C GLU A 442 -10.94 25.34 19.53
N PRO A 443 -11.84 25.57 18.54
CA PRO A 443 -11.91 26.85 17.85
C PRO A 443 -12.09 28.06 18.78
N LYS A 444 -12.77 27.87 19.89
CA LYS A 444 -12.92 28.93 20.90
C LYS A 444 -11.59 29.26 21.59
N THR A 445 -10.84 28.23 21.98
CA THR A 445 -9.51 28.38 22.59
C THR A 445 -8.54 29.06 21.62
N VAL A 446 -8.53 28.63 20.34
CA VAL A 446 -7.72 29.26 19.30
C VAL A 446 -8.08 30.73 19.13
N LEU A 447 -9.38 31.07 19.05
CA LEU A 447 -9.83 32.46 18.96
C LEU A 447 -9.33 33.32 20.15
N GLU A 448 -9.46 32.82 21.38
CA GLU A 448 -9.02 33.54 22.57
C GLU A 448 -7.49 33.80 22.56
N ILE A 449 -6.70 32.88 22.06
CA ILE A 449 -5.25 33.05 21.88
C ILE A 449 -4.97 34.11 20.81
N LEU A 450 -5.62 34.03 19.68
CA LEU A 450 -5.44 34.98 18.57
C LEU A 450 -5.85 36.40 18.96
N GLU A 451 -7.00 36.58 19.65
CA GLU A 451 -7.47 37.90 20.11
C GLU A 451 -6.50 38.56 21.12
N ARG A 452 -5.85 37.74 22.00
CA ARG A 452 -4.84 38.26 22.95
C ARG A 452 -3.53 38.68 22.29
N SER A 453 -3.27 38.19 21.08
CA SER A 453 -2.00 38.36 20.39
C SER A 453 -2.09 39.36 19.22
N GLN A 454 -3.25 40.00 19.01
CA GLN A 454 -3.40 41.06 18.02
C GLN A 454 -2.48 42.24 18.33
N GLY A 455 -1.68 42.65 17.32
CA GLY A 455 -0.86 43.85 17.38
C GLY A 455 -1.69 45.15 17.30
N LEU A 456 -1.01 46.29 17.29
CA LEU A 456 -1.66 47.62 17.17
C LEU A 456 -2.39 47.78 15.83
N ASP A 457 -1.94 47.08 14.78
CA ASP A 457 -2.50 47.13 13.45
C ASP A 457 -3.58 46.05 13.23
N GLY A 458 -3.91 45.27 14.26
CA GLY A 458 -4.91 44.17 14.16
C GLY A 458 -4.41 42.86 13.58
N ASP A 459 -3.21 42.84 13.02
CA ASP A 459 -2.59 41.66 12.43
C ASP A 459 -1.75 40.86 13.41
N ILE A 460 -1.64 39.56 13.23
CA ILE A 460 -0.86 38.63 14.04
C ILE A 460 0.28 38.04 13.19
N ASP A 461 1.53 38.08 13.69
CA ASP A 461 2.62 37.36 13.04
C ASP A 461 2.52 35.84 13.31
N VAL A 462 2.25 35.08 12.24
CA VAL A 462 2.14 33.62 12.25
C VAL A 462 3.24 32.95 11.44
N SER A 463 4.43 33.60 11.39
CA SER A 463 5.61 32.99 10.80
C SER A 463 5.99 31.67 11.51
N PRO A 464 6.64 30.71 10.83
CA PRO A 464 6.99 29.41 11.39
C PRO A 464 7.77 29.47 12.71
N GLN A 465 8.56 30.51 12.92
CA GLN A 465 9.32 30.71 14.16
C GLN A 465 8.45 31.18 15.33
N HIS A 466 7.32 31.88 15.08
CA HIS A 466 6.47 32.46 16.11
C HIS A 466 5.21 31.64 16.38
N VAL A 467 4.63 31.00 15.36
CA VAL A 467 3.32 30.33 15.44
C VAL A 467 3.25 29.27 16.55
N ARG A 468 4.35 28.56 16.82
CA ARG A 468 4.39 27.55 17.87
C ARG A 468 4.39 28.16 19.27
N GLY A 469 5.18 29.22 19.49
CA GLY A 469 5.18 29.96 20.74
C GLY A 469 3.81 30.63 21.03
N LEU A 470 3.13 31.05 19.93
CA LEU A 470 1.82 31.68 19.98
C LEU A 470 0.71 30.68 20.34
N LEU A 471 0.60 29.59 19.61
CA LEU A 471 -0.52 28.64 19.75
C LEU A 471 -0.28 27.54 20.81
N GLY A 472 0.96 27.35 21.24
CA GLY A 472 1.36 26.29 22.16
C GLY A 472 1.41 24.92 21.49
N ALA A 473 1.69 23.88 22.28
CA ALA A 473 1.59 22.51 21.84
C ALA A 473 0.11 22.13 21.66
N PRO A 474 -0.26 21.44 20.57
CA PRO A 474 -1.62 20.93 20.43
C PRO A 474 -1.96 19.99 21.59
N ASN A 475 -3.13 20.17 22.18
CA ASN A 475 -3.61 19.27 23.22
C ASN A 475 -4.27 18.07 22.55
N ASP A 476 -3.45 17.07 22.24
CA ASP A 476 -3.91 15.87 21.57
C ASP A 476 -4.32 14.82 22.59
N ASP A 477 -5.61 14.61 22.74
CA ASP A 477 -6.10 13.35 23.27
C ASP A 477 -6.00 12.31 22.13
N PRO A 478 -5.07 11.35 22.19
CA PRO A 478 -4.95 10.33 21.15
C PRO A 478 -6.18 9.41 21.10
N GLY A 479 -7.14 9.60 22.00
CA GLY A 479 -8.27 8.72 22.16
C GLY A 479 -7.89 7.38 22.81
N ARG A 480 -8.81 6.42 22.73
CA ARG A 480 -8.61 5.08 23.30
C ARG A 480 -8.15 4.10 22.22
N ALA A 481 -7.27 3.20 22.59
CA ALA A 481 -6.93 2.02 21.78
C ALA A 481 -7.02 0.78 22.68
N PRO A 482 -7.36 -0.38 22.13
CA PRO A 482 -7.31 -1.63 22.89
C PRO A 482 -5.85 -1.95 23.26
N GLU A 483 -5.66 -2.59 24.39
CA GLU A 483 -4.39 -3.16 24.78
C GLU A 483 -4.12 -4.44 23.99
N ILE A 484 -2.90 -4.59 23.46
CA ILE A 484 -2.50 -5.81 22.79
C ILE A 484 -2.21 -6.91 23.83
N LEU A 485 -2.78 -8.09 23.62
CA LEU A 485 -2.58 -9.23 24.48
C LEU A 485 -1.79 -10.33 23.74
N PRO A 486 -0.85 -11.03 24.43
CA PRO A 486 -0.10 -12.13 23.84
C PRO A 486 -0.98 -13.22 23.22
N ALA A 487 -2.10 -13.57 23.87
CA ALA A 487 -3.04 -14.56 23.37
C ALA A 487 -3.69 -14.13 22.04
N LEU A 488 -4.01 -12.84 21.89
CA LEU A 488 -4.59 -12.31 20.66
C LEU A 488 -3.57 -12.28 19.53
N LEU A 489 -2.35 -11.83 19.83
CA LEU A 489 -1.23 -11.90 18.88
C LEU A 489 -0.99 -13.33 18.42
N TRP A 490 -1.01 -14.29 19.33
CA TRP A 490 -0.90 -15.70 19.01
C TRP A 490 -1.99 -16.17 18.02
N GLU A 491 -3.25 -15.78 18.25
CA GLU A 491 -4.34 -16.12 17.32
C GLU A 491 -4.13 -15.51 15.92
N TRP A 492 -3.58 -14.31 15.87
CA TRP A 492 -3.32 -13.65 14.58
C TRP A 492 -2.16 -14.29 13.79
N THR A 493 -1.22 -14.95 14.43
CA THR A 493 -0.14 -15.66 13.72
C THR A 493 -0.59 -16.90 12.97
N LYS A 494 -1.80 -17.40 13.24
CA LYS A 494 -2.33 -18.62 12.64
C LYS A 494 -2.93 -18.36 11.25
N THR A 495 -2.73 -19.31 10.35
CA THR A 495 -3.30 -19.26 8.98
C THR A 495 -4.34 -20.35 8.77
N THR A 496 -4.29 -21.44 9.52
CA THR A 496 -5.23 -22.55 9.45
C THR A 496 -6.20 -22.55 10.62
N THR A 497 -7.40 -23.10 10.40
CA THR A 497 -8.55 -23.06 11.31
C THR A 497 -8.87 -21.62 11.75
N PRO A 498 -9.25 -20.73 10.80
CA PRO A 498 -9.64 -19.38 11.19
C PRO A 498 -10.85 -19.44 12.14
N PRO A 499 -10.86 -18.60 13.17
CA PRO A 499 -12.05 -18.46 13.99
C PRO A 499 -13.24 -17.99 13.13
N PRO A 500 -14.49 -18.31 13.49
CA PRO A 500 -15.69 -17.89 12.74
C PRO A 500 -15.84 -16.37 12.62
N GLY A 501 -15.18 -15.59 13.47
CA GLY A 501 -15.11 -14.14 13.44
C GLY A 501 -13.71 -13.68 13.84
N GLU A 502 -13.03 -12.93 12.96
CA GLU A 502 -11.75 -12.30 13.30
C GLU A 502 -12.00 -10.95 13.96
N ALA A 503 -11.37 -10.70 15.10
CA ALA A 503 -11.41 -9.39 15.73
C ALA A 503 -10.74 -8.36 14.79
N PRO A 504 -11.34 -7.18 14.60
CA PRO A 504 -10.74 -6.13 13.76
C PRO A 504 -9.43 -5.65 14.37
N VAL A 505 -8.41 -5.50 13.55
CA VAL A 505 -7.07 -5.02 14.00
C VAL A 505 -6.93 -3.50 13.93
N GLU A 506 -7.77 -2.83 13.17
CA GLU A 506 -7.72 -1.38 12.96
C GLU A 506 -7.70 -0.56 14.27
N PRO A 507 -8.48 -0.89 15.31
CA PRO A 507 -8.45 -0.14 16.56
C PRO A 507 -7.10 -0.09 17.26
N TYR A 508 -6.21 -1.05 16.99
CA TYR A 508 -4.88 -1.12 17.63
C TYR A 508 -3.88 -0.10 17.06
N PHE A 509 -4.03 0.30 15.80
CA PHE A 509 -3.14 1.27 15.15
C PHE A 509 -3.83 2.58 14.76
N SER A 510 -5.16 2.62 14.73
CA SER A 510 -5.95 3.83 14.42
C SER A 510 -6.71 4.38 15.62
N GLY A 511 -6.82 3.60 16.71
CA GLY A 511 -7.62 3.93 17.88
C GLY A 511 -9.08 3.54 17.74
N VAL A 512 -9.79 3.57 18.87
CA VAL A 512 -11.26 3.41 18.92
C VAL A 512 -11.87 4.80 18.72
N ALA A 513 -11.95 5.24 17.48
CA ALA A 513 -12.79 6.37 17.13
C ALA A 513 -14.25 5.91 17.06
N ASP A 514 -15.20 6.80 17.37
CA ASP A 514 -16.57 6.60 16.90
C ASP A 514 -16.52 6.52 15.37
N PRO A 515 -16.78 5.38 14.76
CA PRO A 515 -16.65 5.25 13.33
C PRO A 515 -17.59 6.26 12.67
N VAL A 516 -17.07 7.09 11.77
CA VAL A 516 -17.94 7.80 10.83
C VAL A 516 -18.72 6.70 10.15
N ARG A 517 -20.01 6.56 10.48
CA ARG A 517 -20.88 5.53 9.97
C ARG A 517 -21.13 5.82 8.49
N SER A 518 -20.21 5.41 7.64
CA SER A 518 -20.26 5.58 6.18
C SER A 518 -20.41 4.23 5.48
N ALA A 519 -20.95 4.28 4.28
CA ALA A 519 -20.87 3.21 3.29
C ALA A 519 -20.18 3.76 2.03
N SER A 520 -19.48 2.90 1.31
CA SER A 520 -18.86 3.24 0.03
C SER A 520 -19.88 3.10 -1.09
N VAL A 521 -19.96 4.07 -1.97
CA VAL A 521 -20.88 4.09 -3.12
C VAL A 521 -20.07 4.04 -4.40
N MET A 522 -20.49 3.21 -5.34
CA MET A 522 -19.94 3.14 -6.70
C MET A 522 -21.07 3.14 -7.73
N TRP A 523 -20.72 3.48 -8.96
CA TRP A 523 -21.66 3.51 -10.09
C TRP A 523 -21.22 2.54 -11.17
N ARG A 524 -22.16 1.72 -11.64
CA ARG A 524 -21.94 0.72 -12.66
C ARG A 524 -22.99 0.78 -13.76
N CYS A 525 -22.54 0.67 -15.01
CA CYS A 525 -23.44 0.52 -16.15
C CYS A 525 -24.28 -0.76 -16.06
N HIS A 526 -23.70 -1.81 -15.50
CA HIS A 526 -24.39 -3.07 -15.25
C HIS A 526 -24.38 -3.38 -13.74
N VAL A 527 -25.57 -3.35 -13.15
CA VAL A 527 -25.80 -3.80 -11.76
C VAL A 527 -26.35 -5.23 -11.80
N PRO A 528 -25.59 -6.24 -11.33
CA PRO A 528 -26.01 -7.62 -11.43
C PRO A 528 -27.20 -7.92 -10.51
N PRO A 529 -28.03 -8.93 -10.85
CA PRO A 529 -29.05 -9.43 -9.94
C PRO A 529 -28.47 -10.02 -8.65
N SER A 530 -29.31 -10.13 -7.60
CA SER A 530 -28.91 -10.76 -6.35
C SER A 530 -28.37 -12.18 -6.56
N GLY A 531 -27.27 -12.52 -5.89
CA GLY A 531 -26.58 -13.80 -6.01
C GLY A 531 -25.57 -13.88 -7.15
N HIS A 532 -25.51 -12.90 -8.05
CA HIS A 532 -24.54 -12.83 -9.13
C HIS A 532 -23.33 -11.98 -8.72
N ARG A 533 -22.18 -12.27 -9.33
CA ARG A 533 -20.93 -11.54 -9.05
C ARG A 533 -20.86 -10.25 -9.85
N LEU A 534 -20.39 -9.17 -9.21
CA LEU A 534 -20.07 -7.91 -9.86
C LEU A 534 -18.71 -8.05 -10.56
N TRP A 535 -18.67 -7.65 -11.80
CA TRP A 535 -17.46 -7.64 -12.62
C TRP A 535 -17.34 -6.27 -13.37
N PRO A 536 -16.13 -5.69 -13.53
CA PRO A 536 -14.87 -6.07 -12.86
C PRO A 536 -14.96 -5.99 -11.33
N ARG A 537 -14.04 -6.70 -10.66
CA ARG A 537 -14.00 -6.66 -9.19
C ARG A 537 -13.87 -5.22 -8.71
N PRO A 538 -14.65 -4.79 -7.71
CA PRO A 538 -14.61 -3.43 -7.19
C PRO A 538 -13.22 -2.99 -6.76
N ARG A 539 -12.89 -1.73 -7.04
CA ARG A 539 -11.68 -1.06 -6.63
C ARG A 539 -12.00 0.16 -5.80
N ASP A 540 -11.18 0.45 -4.81
CA ASP A 540 -11.35 1.64 -3.95
C ASP A 540 -11.35 2.95 -4.77
N ALA A 541 -10.64 2.99 -5.89
CA ALA A 541 -10.52 4.17 -6.75
C ALA A 541 -11.84 4.61 -7.40
N GLU A 542 -12.81 3.71 -7.52
CA GLU A 542 -14.13 3.99 -8.11
C GLU A 542 -15.21 4.29 -7.07
N THR A 543 -14.89 4.26 -5.79
CA THR A 543 -15.85 4.45 -4.70
C THR A 543 -15.76 5.84 -4.08
N VAL A 544 -16.87 6.26 -3.48
CA VAL A 544 -16.95 7.45 -2.62
C VAL A 544 -17.56 7.06 -1.28
N ASP A 545 -16.91 7.43 -0.18
CA ASP A 545 -17.42 7.18 1.16
C ASP A 545 -18.46 8.22 1.57
N ILE A 546 -19.70 7.79 1.79
CA ILE A 546 -20.81 8.66 2.15
C ILE A 546 -21.37 8.25 3.53
N PRO A 547 -21.61 9.22 4.45
CA PRO A 547 -22.24 8.93 5.72
C PRO A 547 -23.59 8.26 5.53
N LEU A 548 -23.83 7.18 6.27
CA LEU A 548 -25.11 6.44 6.23
C LEU A 548 -26.33 7.33 6.46
N ARG A 549 -26.16 8.41 7.24
CA ARG A 549 -27.23 9.37 7.47
C ARG A 549 -27.63 10.08 6.17
N GLU A 550 -26.65 10.47 5.36
CA GLU A 550 -26.89 11.12 4.05
C GLU A 550 -27.51 10.10 3.09
N LEU A 551 -26.90 8.91 2.96
CA LEU A 551 -27.41 7.87 2.07
C LEU A 551 -28.86 7.46 2.39
N ARG A 552 -29.22 7.39 3.67
CA ARG A 552 -30.59 7.04 4.07
C ARG A 552 -31.60 8.13 3.75
N VAL A 553 -31.18 9.39 3.66
CA VAL A 553 -32.04 10.50 3.25
C VAL A 553 -32.25 10.49 1.75
N GLU A 554 -31.17 10.25 0.98
CA GLU A 554 -31.21 10.35 -0.49
C GLU A 554 -31.78 9.10 -1.15
N LEU A 555 -31.49 7.93 -0.61
CA LEU A 555 -31.91 6.65 -1.20
C LEU A 555 -33.23 6.12 -0.59
N LYS A 556 -33.67 6.69 0.54
CA LYS A 556 -34.95 6.38 1.20
C LYS A 556 -35.26 4.88 1.27
N ASP A 557 -36.38 4.48 0.68
CA ASP A 557 -36.89 3.11 0.65
C ASP A 557 -36.55 2.37 -0.66
N ASP A 558 -35.64 2.92 -1.47
CA ASP A 558 -35.23 2.28 -2.72
C ASP A 558 -34.64 0.89 -2.45
N GLU A 559 -34.94 -0.03 -3.34
CA GLU A 559 -34.26 -1.32 -3.39
C GLU A 559 -32.85 -1.09 -3.96
N LEU A 560 -31.85 -1.50 -3.22
CA LEU A 560 -30.44 -1.24 -3.50
C LEU A 560 -29.68 -2.56 -3.64
N VAL A 561 -28.63 -2.53 -4.41
CA VAL A 561 -27.64 -3.60 -4.44
C VAL A 561 -26.46 -3.21 -3.58
N ARG A 562 -26.08 -4.09 -2.64
CA ARG A 562 -24.82 -4.02 -1.91
C ARG A 562 -23.98 -5.23 -2.23
N LEU A 563 -22.69 -5.17 -1.97
CA LEU A 563 -21.80 -6.31 -2.08
C LEU A 563 -21.81 -7.12 -0.79
N GLY A 564 -21.82 -8.45 -0.93
CA GLY A 564 -21.71 -9.39 0.17
C GLY A 564 -20.33 -9.36 0.85
N SER A 565 -20.13 -10.22 1.84
CA SER A 565 -18.89 -10.30 2.62
C SER A 565 -17.66 -10.73 1.79
N ASP A 566 -17.85 -11.30 0.61
CA ASP A 566 -16.79 -11.63 -0.36
C ASP A 566 -16.33 -10.42 -1.18
N GLY A 567 -17.03 -9.28 -1.07
CA GLY A 567 -16.75 -8.04 -1.78
C GLY A 567 -17.08 -8.05 -3.27
N VAL A 568 -17.76 -9.07 -3.77
CA VAL A 568 -18.08 -9.21 -5.21
C VAL A 568 -19.50 -9.72 -5.49
N THR A 569 -20.13 -10.47 -4.60
CA THR A 569 -21.48 -11.00 -4.81
C THR A 569 -22.54 -9.93 -4.49
N ALA A 570 -23.45 -9.68 -5.42
CA ALA A 570 -24.54 -8.73 -5.25
C ALA A 570 -25.62 -9.27 -4.31
N GLU A 571 -26.05 -8.45 -3.35
CA GLU A 571 -27.14 -8.73 -2.43
C GLU A 571 -28.14 -7.58 -2.43
N VAL A 572 -29.41 -7.88 -2.48
CA VAL A 572 -30.47 -6.86 -2.40
C VAL A 572 -30.65 -6.39 -0.95
N THR A 573 -30.76 -5.09 -0.77
CA THR A 573 -30.94 -4.43 0.53
C THR A 573 -31.78 -3.16 0.39
N THR A 574 -31.98 -2.44 1.50
CA THR A 574 -32.58 -1.10 1.52
C THR A 574 -31.66 -0.13 2.27
N ALA A 575 -31.78 1.17 2.01
CA ALA A 575 -30.95 2.19 2.67
C ALA A 575 -31.03 2.11 4.21
N SER A 576 -32.18 1.74 4.77
CA SER A 576 -32.35 1.59 6.23
C SER A 576 -31.56 0.43 6.84
N ARG A 577 -31.23 -0.59 6.05
CA ARG A 577 -30.48 -1.78 6.47
C ARG A 577 -28.98 -1.68 6.24
N LEU A 578 -28.51 -0.64 5.55
CA LEU A 578 -27.08 -0.42 5.32
C LEU A 578 -26.31 -0.29 6.63
N ARG A 579 -25.13 -0.89 6.67
CA ARG A 579 -24.21 -0.93 7.80
C ARG A 579 -22.92 -0.16 7.46
N PRO A 580 -22.19 0.31 8.46
CA PRO A 580 -20.85 0.86 8.24
C PRO A 580 -19.97 -0.13 7.48
N GLY A 581 -19.32 0.35 6.43
CA GLY A 581 -18.44 -0.47 5.59
C GLY A 581 -19.14 -1.24 4.46
N ASP A 582 -20.47 -1.17 4.33
CA ASP A 582 -21.15 -1.74 3.16
C ASP A 582 -20.70 -1.00 1.89
N VAL A 583 -20.63 -1.73 0.79
CA VAL A 583 -20.38 -1.18 -0.55
C VAL A 583 -21.67 -1.24 -1.34
N VAL A 584 -22.19 -0.07 -1.71
CA VAL A 584 -23.45 0.11 -2.45
C VAL A 584 -23.14 0.29 -3.92
N VAL A 585 -23.83 -0.45 -4.78
CA VAL A 585 -23.71 -0.35 -6.24
C VAL A 585 -24.96 0.35 -6.79
N LEU A 586 -24.76 1.50 -7.39
CA LEU A 586 -25.82 2.28 -8.04
C LEU A 586 -25.71 2.17 -9.56
N PRO A 587 -26.82 2.20 -10.29
CA PRO A 587 -26.78 2.35 -11.73
C PRO A 587 -26.31 3.78 -12.11
N THR A 588 -25.61 3.90 -13.24
CA THR A 588 -25.02 5.18 -13.71
C THR A 588 -26.04 6.29 -13.91
N ASP A 589 -27.29 5.96 -14.22
CA ASP A 589 -28.39 6.90 -14.41
C ASP A 589 -29.05 7.36 -13.10
N ARG A 590 -28.56 6.89 -11.94
CA ARG A 590 -29.08 7.31 -10.63
C ARG A 590 -28.64 8.74 -10.27
N GLY A 591 -27.59 9.26 -10.89
CA GLY A 591 -27.02 10.56 -10.54
C GLY A 591 -26.29 10.54 -9.20
N LEU A 592 -26.48 11.57 -8.38
CA LEU A 592 -25.89 11.77 -7.06
C LEU A 592 -24.37 12.06 -7.06
N LEU A 593 -23.75 12.15 -8.23
CA LEU A 593 -22.37 12.55 -8.43
C LEU A 593 -22.27 13.49 -9.62
N ASP A 594 -21.46 14.52 -9.53
CA ASP A 594 -21.12 15.39 -10.65
C ASP A 594 -19.58 15.55 -10.78
N GLU A 595 -19.13 16.46 -11.65
CA GLU A 595 -17.69 16.72 -11.88
C GLU A 595 -16.93 17.17 -10.60
N PHE A 596 -17.64 17.57 -9.53
CA PHE A 596 -17.07 18.04 -8.25
C PHE A 596 -17.25 17.05 -7.12
N GLY A 597 -17.77 15.85 -7.40
CA GLY A 597 -17.97 14.78 -6.43
C GLY A 597 -19.44 14.61 -6.00
N TRP A 598 -19.66 14.03 -4.82
CA TRP A 598 -20.99 13.72 -4.30
C TRP A 598 -21.91 14.95 -4.28
N SER A 599 -23.05 14.83 -4.94
CA SER A 599 -24.03 15.88 -5.13
C SER A 599 -25.46 15.31 -5.14
N PRO A 600 -26.16 15.38 -3.99
CA PRO A 600 -27.53 14.86 -3.88
C PRO A 600 -28.52 15.46 -4.90
N GLU A 601 -28.24 16.66 -5.41
CA GLU A 601 -29.10 17.37 -6.34
C GLU A 601 -28.78 17.04 -7.82
N SER A 602 -27.69 16.28 -8.07
CA SER A 602 -27.28 15.93 -9.44
C SER A 602 -28.08 14.76 -9.99
N ASP A 603 -28.67 14.97 -11.18
CA ASP A 603 -29.29 13.94 -12.01
C ASP A 603 -28.43 13.59 -13.25
N GLU A 604 -27.17 14.05 -13.29
CA GLU A 604 -26.24 13.74 -14.36
C GLU A 604 -25.92 12.25 -14.41
N ILE A 605 -25.74 11.71 -15.62
CA ILE A 605 -25.31 10.32 -15.79
C ILE A 605 -23.86 10.20 -15.33
N VAL A 606 -23.63 9.35 -14.32
CA VAL A 606 -22.31 9.14 -13.75
C VAL A 606 -21.52 8.16 -14.62
N ALA A 607 -20.28 8.51 -14.99
CA ALA A 607 -19.42 7.62 -15.75
C ALA A 607 -19.08 6.34 -14.94
N ASP A 608 -19.15 5.17 -15.60
CA ASP A 608 -18.62 3.92 -15.07
C ASP A 608 -17.12 3.87 -15.33
N VAL A 609 -16.32 4.00 -14.27
CA VAL A 609 -14.85 4.02 -14.34
C VAL A 609 -14.22 2.67 -13.99
N SER A 610 -15.01 1.61 -13.95
CA SER A 610 -14.54 0.29 -13.48
C SER A 610 -13.46 -0.32 -14.36
N LEU A 611 -13.53 -0.13 -15.65
CA LEU A 611 -12.52 -0.64 -16.59
C LEU A 611 -11.20 0.11 -16.46
N GLU A 612 -11.26 1.45 -16.37
CA GLU A 612 -10.11 2.32 -16.11
C GLU A 612 -9.44 1.98 -14.77
N ALA A 613 -10.24 1.86 -13.71
CA ALA A 613 -9.74 1.56 -12.37
C ALA A 613 -9.13 0.16 -12.25
N SER A 614 -9.57 -0.81 -13.03
CA SER A 614 -9.12 -2.19 -12.92
C SER A 614 -7.95 -2.55 -13.83
N GLY A 615 -7.83 -1.93 -15.00
CA GLY A 615 -6.84 -2.32 -16.03
C GLY A 615 -6.96 -3.80 -16.48
N LEU A 616 -8.11 -4.45 -16.19
CA LEU A 616 -8.34 -5.89 -16.32
C LEU A 616 -9.15 -6.24 -17.58
N PRO A 617 -9.20 -7.52 -17.94
CA PRO A 617 -9.92 -7.97 -19.12
C PRO A 617 -11.39 -7.57 -19.10
N LEU A 618 -11.91 -7.27 -20.29
CA LEU A 618 -13.29 -6.87 -20.52
C LEU A 618 -14.23 -8.09 -20.44
N GLU A 619 -15.33 -7.96 -19.72
CA GLU A 619 -16.42 -8.90 -19.77
C GLU A 619 -17.46 -8.39 -20.77
N ALA A 620 -17.74 -9.19 -21.81
CA ALA A 620 -18.63 -8.78 -22.90
C ALA A 620 -20.04 -8.38 -22.44
N THR A 621 -20.54 -8.93 -21.32
CA THR A 621 -21.87 -8.58 -20.77
C THR A 621 -21.95 -7.19 -20.17
N ALA A 622 -20.81 -6.57 -19.76
CA ALA A 622 -20.76 -5.21 -19.22
C ALA A 622 -20.59 -4.14 -20.33
N LEU A 623 -20.03 -4.51 -21.49
CA LEU A 623 -19.72 -3.60 -22.60
C LEU A 623 -20.92 -2.89 -23.23
N PRO A 624 -22.13 -3.52 -23.40
CA PRO A 624 -23.23 -2.87 -24.09
C PRO A 624 -23.67 -1.51 -23.54
N ARG A 625 -23.57 -1.33 -22.21
CA ARG A 625 -23.98 -0.09 -21.56
C ARG A 625 -22.85 0.94 -21.55
N CYS A 626 -21.60 0.52 -21.47
CA CYS A 626 -20.46 1.41 -21.53
C CYS A 626 -20.25 2.01 -22.92
N CYS A 627 -20.51 1.24 -23.99
CA CYS A 627 -20.17 1.57 -25.36
C CYS A 627 -21.35 2.03 -26.23
N GLY A 628 -22.60 1.92 -25.74
CA GLY A 628 -23.82 2.31 -26.45
C GLY A 628 -24.54 1.14 -27.16
N VAL A 629 -25.73 1.46 -27.72
CA VAL A 629 -26.70 0.45 -28.22
C VAL A 629 -26.17 -0.38 -29.40
N ASN A 630 -25.36 0.22 -30.27
CA ASN A 630 -24.87 -0.48 -31.47
C ASN A 630 -23.88 -1.58 -31.11
N VAL A 631 -22.99 -1.33 -30.14
CA VAL A 631 -22.03 -2.32 -29.66
C VAL A 631 -22.73 -3.46 -28.91
N ALA A 632 -23.86 -3.19 -28.23
CA ALA A 632 -24.66 -4.21 -27.59
C ALA A 632 -25.14 -5.32 -28.54
N HIS A 633 -25.45 -4.97 -29.78
CA HIS A 633 -25.87 -5.94 -30.79
C HIS A 633 -24.72 -6.82 -31.24
N GLU A 634 -23.55 -6.23 -31.50
CA GLU A 634 -22.34 -6.97 -31.92
C GLU A 634 -21.84 -7.90 -30.79
N VAL A 635 -21.82 -7.43 -29.55
CA VAL A 635 -21.50 -8.27 -28.39
C VAL A 635 -22.47 -9.46 -28.26
N ARG A 636 -23.77 -9.24 -28.43
CA ARG A 636 -24.75 -10.35 -28.39
C ARG A 636 -24.53 -11.34 -29.54
N ARG A 637 -24.23 -10.85 -30.75
CA ARG A 637 -23.95 -11.71 -31.90
C ARG A 637 -22.70 -12.55 -31.65
N ALA A 638 -21.62 -11.93 -31.10
CA ALA A 638 -20.38 -12.64 -30.77
C ALA A 638 -20.58 -13.71 -29.65
N LEU A 639 -21.50 -13.47 -28.69
CA LEU A 639 -21.79 -14.41 -27.61
C LEU A 639 -22.74 -15.52 -28.00
N GLN A 640 -23.70 -15.26 -28.90
CA GLN A 640 -24.77 -16.22 -29.21
C GLN A 640 -24.36 -17.20 -30.33
N GLY A 641 -23.33 -16.86 -31.16
CA GLY A 641 -22.92 -17.70 -32.30
C GLY A 641 -24.07 -18.24 -33.14
N ASP A 642 -23.87 -18.55 -34.37
CA ASP A 642 -24.87 -19.26 -35.19
C ASP A 642 -24.83 -20.79 -35.00
N ALA A 643 -23.92 -21.29 -34.16
CA ALA A 643 -23.72 -22.72 -33.88
C ALA A 643 -24.14 -23.10 -32.45
N GLU A 644 -24.70 -24.29 -32.27
CA GLU A 644 -25.10 -24.84 -30.96
C GLU A 644 -23.91 -24.99 -29.97
N GLU A 645 -22.68 -25.14 -30.47
CA GLU A 645 -21.41 -25.10 -29.75
C GLU A 645 -20.31 -24.56 -30.67
N PRO A 646 -19.94 -23.26 -30.60
CA PRO A 646 -18.88 -22.70 -31.43
C PRO A 646 -17.52 -23.33 -31.09
N ASP A 647 -16.69 -23.62 -32.09
CA ASP A 647 -15.33 -24.07 -31.89
C ASP A 647 -14.38 -22.90 -31.51
N ASP A 648 -13.12 -23.22 -31.21
CA ASP A 648 -12.14 -22.21 -30.76
C ASP A 648 -11.78 -21.20 -31.86
N ASP A 649 -11.87 -21.57 -33.13
CA ASP A 649 -11.60 -20.68 -34.27
C ASP A 649 -12.77 -19.69 -34.46
N GLU A 650 -14.03 -20.16 -34.36
CA GLU A 650 -15.22 -19.31 -34.41
C GLU A 650 -15.29 -18.33 -33.23
N ARG A 651 -14.86 -18.75 -32.03
CA ARG A 651 -14.74 -17.89 -30.84
C ARG A 651 -13.66 -16.83 -31.06
N SER A 652 -12.52 -17.17 -31.63
CA SER A 652 -11.42 -16.25 -31.90
C SER A 652 -11.82 -15.20 -32.96
N GLU A 653 -12.54 -15.60 -33.99
CA GLU A 653 -13.05 -14.69 -35.03
C GLU A 653 -14.11 -13.72 -34.45
N ALA A 654 -15.03 -14.24 -33.64
CA ALA A 654 -16.03 -13.41 -32.91
C ALA A 654 -15.40 -12.39 -31.93
N ALA A 655 -14.28 -12.75 -31.31
CA ALA A 655 -13.54 -11.83 -30.44
C ALA A 655 -12.84 -10.72 -31.24
N ALA A 656 -12.24 -11.05 -32.38
CA ALA A 656 -11.59 -10.07 -33.26
C ALA A 656 -12.62 -9.05 -33.80
N ASP A 657 -13.78 -9.53 -34.27
CA ASP A 657 -14.89 -8.69 -34.72
C ASP A 657 -15.41 -7.78 -33.60
N LEU A 658 -15.49 -8.29 -32.37
CA LEU A 658 -15.87 -7.51 -31.20
C LEU A 658 -14.87 -6.38 -30.92
N ILE A 659 -13.57 -6.68 -30.92
CA ILE A 659 -12.51 -5.69 -30.68
C ILE A 659 -12.54 -4.60 -31.76
N GLU A 660 -12.74 -4.95 -33.03
CA GLU A 660 -12.85 -3.99 -34.12
C GLU A 660 -14.08 -3.06 -33.92
N SER A 661 -15.22 -3.62 -33.54
CA SER A 661 -16.44 -2.86 -33.23
C SER A 661 -16.23 -1.91 -32.04
N LEU A 662 -15.48 -2.35 -31.01
CA LEU A 662 -15.15 -1.53 -29.84
C LEU A 662 -14.18 -0.39 -30.18
N ARG A 663 -13.27 -0.57 -31.13
CA ARG A 663 -12.38 0.52 -31.62
C ARG A 663 -13.17 1.65 -32.24
N ALA A 664 -14.25 1.33 -32.96
CA ALA A 664 -15.08 2.33 -33.63
C ALA A 664 -15.95 3.17 -32.66
N CYS A 665 -16.08 2.73 -31.41
CA CYS A 665 -17.02 3.35 -30.45
C CYS A 665 -16.42 3.41 -29.03
N PRO A 666 -15.43 4.33 -28.76
CA PRO A 666 -14.82 4.47 -27.46
C PRO A 666 -15.86 4.93 -26.41
N PRO A 667 -15.80 4.40 -25.17
CA PRO A 667 -16.64 4.87 -24.09
C PRO A 667 -16.40 6.35 -23.77
N PRO A 668 -17.42 7.12 -23.32
CA PRO A 668 -17.32 8.57 -23.12
C PRO A 668 -16.26 9.02 -22.10
N HIS A 669 -15.82 8.13 -21.22
CA HIS A 669 -14.86 8.41 -20.15
C HIS A 669 -13.41 7.96 -20.48
N PHE A 670 -13.20 7.37 -21.66
CA PHE A 670 -11.86 7.06 -22.19
C PHE A 670 -11.44 8.07 -23.25
N GLY A 671 -10.18 8.49 -23.24
CA GLY A 671 -9.55 9.14 -24.38
C GLY A 671 -9.43 8.16 -25.55
N GLU A 672 -9.58 8.63 -26.81
CA GLU A 672 -9.52 7.78 -28.00
C GLU A 672 -8.20 7.00 -28.08
N ASP A 673 -7.06 7.65 -27.86
CA ASP A 673 -5.73 7.03 -27.83
C ASP A 673 -5.57 6.01 -26.72
N GLU A 674 -6.12 6.29 -25.53
CA GLU A 674 -6.07 5.43 -24.35
C GLU A 674 -6.93 4.18 -24.54
N TRP A 675 -8.13 4.35 -25.11
CA TRP A 675 -9.02 3.25 -25.47
C TRP A 675 -8.40 2.32 -26.52
N HIS A 676 -7.84 2.88 -27.59
CA HIS A 676 -7.16 2.10 -28.62
C HIS A 676 -5.95 1.35 -28.07
N GLY A 677 -5.13 2.02 -27.21
CA GLY A 677 -3.99 1.36 -26.55
C GLY A 677 -4.41 0.22 -25.63
N PHE A 678 -5.57 0.34 -24.97
CA PHE A 678 -6.15 -0.74 -24.18
C PHE A 678 -6.61 -1.92 -25.07
N LEU A 679 -7.34 -1.63 -26.14
CA LEU A 679 -7.79 -2.66 -27.08
C LEU A 679 -6.64 -3.36 -27.80
N ASP A 680 -5.54 -2.65 -28.11
CA ASP A 680 -4.33 -3.26 -28.71
C ASP A 680 -3.68 -4.29 -27.79
N ARG A 681 -3.79 -4.13 -26.48
CA ARG A 681 -3.35 -5.14 -25.51
C ARG A 681 -4.27 -6.35 -25.47
N LEU A 682 -5.58 -6.13 -25.59
CA LEU A 682 -6.60 -7.19 -25.61
C LEU A 682 -6.55 -8.02 -26.91
N ASP A 683 -6.21 -7.40 -28.04
CA ASP A 683 -6.10 -8.05 -29.35
C ASP A 683 -5.10 -9.24 -29.34
N ARG A 684 -4.20 -9.27 -28.37
CA ARG A 684 -3.20 -10.34 -28.19
C ARG A 684 -3.61 -11.37 -27.14
N ALA A 685 -4.74 -11.16 -26.45
CA ALA A 685 -5.17 -12.03 -25.38
C ALA A 685 -5.97 -13.23 -25.91
N PRO A 686 -5.79 -14.45 -25.39
CA PRO A 686 -6.65 -15.58 -25.73
C PRO A 686 -8.07 -15.34 -25.21
N VAL A 687 -9.04 -15.74 -26.00
CA VAL A 687 -10.44 -15.75 -25.60
C VAL A 687 -10.71 -16.97 -24.74
N ASP A 688 -11.28 -16.78 -23.55
CA ASP A 688 -11.68 -17.84 -22.65
C ASP A 688 -13.19 -17.74 -22.39
N VAL A 689 -13.89 -18.84 -22.49
CA VAL A 689 -15.34 -18.93 -22.19
C VAL A 689 -15.48 -19.60 -20.84
N GLU A 690 -15.84 -18.84 -19.81
CA GLU A 690 -16.11 -19.37 -18.49
C GLU A 690 -17.63 -19.47 -18.24
N ASP A 691 -18.05 -20.65 -17.82
CA ASP A 691 -19.33 -21.05 -17.25
C ASP A 691 -20.61 -21.04 -18.12
N GLU A 692 -21.62 -21.80 -17.65
CA GLU A 692 -22.95 -22.10 -18.21
C GLU A 692 -23.78 -20.87 -18.66
N VAL A 693 -23.31 -19.68 -18.40
CA VAL A 693 -23.80 -18.42 -18.97
C VAL A 693 -22.71 -17.91 -19.91
N SER A 694 -22.83 -18.18 -21.17
CA SER A 694 -21.91 -17.79 -22.26
C SER A 694 -21.34 -16.38 -22.08
N ARG A 695 -20.19 -16.23 -21.42
CA ARG A 695 -19.49 -14.96 -21.21
C ARG A 695 -18.18 -15.00 -21.99
N LEU A 696 -18.04 -14.09 -22.92
CA LEU A 696 -16.77 -13.85 -23.59
C LEU A 696 -15.88 -13.03 -22.68
N VAL A 697 -14.79 -13.60 -22.19
CA VAL A 697 -13.80 -12.93 -21.34
C VAL A 697 -12.52 -12.76 -22.13
N LEU A 698 -12.12 -11.53 -22.38
CA LEU A 698 -10.85 -11.20 -22.99
C LEU A 698 -9.81 -11.06 -21.86
N ARG A 699 -8.72 -11.82 -21.93
CA ARG A 699 -7.64 -11.79 -20.93
C ARG A 699 -6.37 -11.23 -21.53
N GLU A 700 -5.70 -10.37 -20.80
CA GLU A 700 -4.36 -9.90 -21.13
C GLU A 700 -3.35 -11.02 -20.82
N THR A 701 -2.65 -11.51 -21.85
CA THR A 701 -1.74 -12.68 -21.73
C THR A 701 -0.42 -12.35 -21.04
N ASP A 702 -0.05 -11.07 -20.93
CA ASP A 702 1.24 -10.63 -20.42
C ASP A 702 1.23 -10.24 -18.94
N GLU A 703 0.07 -10.21 -18.29
CA GLU A 703 0.05 -10.10 -16.84
C GLU A 703 0.39 -11.45 -16.20
N PRO A 704 1.48 -11.53 -15.44
CA PRO A 704 1.71 -12.70 -14.62
C PRO A 704 0.51 -12.83 -13.66
N ALA A 705 -0.08 -14.03 -13.59
CA ALA A 705 -1.13 -14.31 -12.62
C ALA A 705 -0.68 -13.80 -11.24
N PRO A 706 -1.55 -13.11 -10.49
CA PRO A 706 -1.19 -12.61 -9.18
C PRO A 706 -0.60 -13.74 -8.35
N TYR A 707 0.62 -13.54 -7.84
CA TYR A 707 1.39 -14.53 -7.07
C TYR A 707 0.67 -15.00 -5.80
N ASP A 708 -0.54 -14.52 -5.58
CA ASP A 708 -1.21 -14.65 -4.32
C ASP A 708 -2.32 -15.70 -4.33
N GLU A 709 -2.73 -16.27 -5.44
CA GLU A 709 -3.99 -16.95 -5.40
C GLU A 709 -4.03 -18.35 -5.92
N HIS A 710 -4.58 -19.13 -5.08
CA HIS A 710 -4.97 -20.51 -5.25
C HIS A 710 -3.79 -21.47 -5.45
N ASP A 711 -3.31 -21.84 -4.29
CA ASP A 711 -2.30 -22.86 -4.02
C ASP A 711 -2.31 -24.04 -5.00
N GLU A 712 -3.46 -24.42 -5.55
CA GLU A 712 -3.55 -25.52 -6.51
C GLU A 712 -2.88 -25.22 -7.84
N VAL A 713 -2.90 -23.96 -8.31
CA VAL A 713 -2.30 -23.55 -9.58
C VAL A 713 -0.77 -23.56 -9.51
N SER A 714 -0.21 -23.01 -8.43
CA SER A 714 1.24 -22.96 -8.22
C SER A 714 1.85 -24.33 -7.96
N LEU A 715 1.04 -25.29 -7.47
CA LEU A 715 1.49 -26.64 -7.15
C LEU A 715 1.87 -27.44 -8.40
N VAL A 716 1.19 -27.22 -9.52
CA VAL A 716 1.21 -28.12 -10.68
C VAL A 716 1.75 -27.47 -11.95
N SER A 717 1.46 -26.19 -12.21
CA SER A 717 1.81 -25.55 -13.47
C SER A 717 3.12 -24.78 -13.45
N GLY A 718 3.95 -25.02 -14.46
CA GLY A 718 5.17 -24.26 -14.73
C GLY A 718 5.28 -23.92 -16.22
N ARG A 719 6.12 -22.92 -16.55
CA ARG A 719 6.50 -22.62 -17.95
C ARG A 719 7.29 -23.76 -18.60
N ALA A 720 7.88 -24.65 -17.80
CA ALA A 720 8.66 -25.80 -18.22
C ALA A 720 8.38 -27.00 -17.31
N VAL A 721 8.65 -28.21 -17.85
CA VAL A 721 8.73 -29.42 -17.03
C VAL A 721 10.03 -29.36 -16.25
N VAL A 722 9.95 -29.52 -14.92
CA VAL A 722 11.11 -29.43 -14.02
C VAL A 722 11.17 -30.68 -13.14
N GLU A 723 12.36 -31.31 -13.07
CA GLU A 723 12.62 -32.44 -12.20
C GLU A 723 12.63 -32.01 -10.73
N LEU A 724 12.15 -32.90 -9.85
CA LEU A 724 11.97 -32.62 -8.41
C LEU A 724 13.27 -32.26 -7.73
N ASP A 725 14.32 -33.06 -7.95
CA ASP A 725 15.63 -32.88 -7.30
C ASP A 725 16.30 -31.57 -7.77
N LEU A 726 16.23 -31.26 -9.07
CA LEU A 726 16.82 -30.05 -9.63
C LEU A 726 16.11 -28.80 -9.11
N HIS A 727 14.78 -28.85 -9.03
CA HIS A 727 14.00 -27.77 -8.45
C HIS A 727 14.36 -27.53 -6.98
N GLY A 728 14.35 -28.57 -6.15
CA GLY A 728 14.72 -28.50 -4.75
C GLY A 728 16.10 -27.87 -4.55
N GLN A 729 17.13 -28.35 -5.28
CA GLN A 729 18.48 -27.80 -5.22
C GLN A 729 18.55 -26.30 -5.58
N ALA A 730 17.86 -25.90 -6.64
CA ALA A 730 17.82 -24.48 -7.06
C ALA A 730 17.15 -23.59 -6.00
N VAL A 731 16.03 -24.04 -5.41
CA VAL A 731 15.32 -23.33 -4.35
C VAL A 731 16.18 -23.28 -3.08
N GLY A 732 16.84 -24.38 -2.70
CA GLY A 732 17.75 -24.44 -1.56
C GLY A 732 18.93 -23.48 -1.69
N GLU A 733 19.57 -23.45 -2.86
CA GLU A 733 20.67 -22.50 -3.12
C GLU A 733 20.19 -21.04 -3.01
N ARG A 734 19.04 -20.72 -3.59
CA ARG A 734 18.46 -19.38 -3.49
C ARG A 734 18.11 -19.02 -2.05
N ALA A 735 17.53 -19.92 -1.28
CA ALA A 735 17.21 -19.71 0.13
C ALA A 735 18.46 -19.44 0.98
N ARG A 736 19.56 -20.17 0.74
CA ARG A 736 20.86 -19.92 1.40
C ARG A 736 21.40 -18.54 1.08
N GLN A 737 21.33 -18.11 -0.18
CA GLN A 737 21.77 -16.79 -0.60
C GLN A 737 20.96 -15.69 0.09
N VAL A 738 19.62 -15.79 0.11
CA VAL A 738 18.73 -14.82 0.78
C VAL A 738 19.01 -14.77 2.29
N ALA A 739 19.04 -15.93 2.97
CA ALA A 739 19.28 -15.99 4.41
C ALA A 739 20.67 -15.43 4.78
N THR A 740 21.70 -15.71 3.96
CA THR A 740 23.05 -15.17 4.17
C THR A 740 23.09 -13.66 3.99
N ALA A 741 22.46 -13.11 2.93
CA ALA A 741 22.38 -11.68 2.69
C ALA A 741 21.62 -10.92 3.78
N LEU A 742 20.62 -11.55 4.40
CA LEU A 742 19.92 -11.04 5.57
C LEU A 742 20.80 -11.01 6.83
N GLY A 743 21.85 -11.84 6.92
CA GLY A 743 22.70 -11.97 8.11
C GLY A 743 22.15 -12.95 9.14
N VAL A 744 21.39 -13.93 8.70
CA VAL A 744 20.95 -15.06 9.54
C VAL A 744 22.16 -15.90 9.95
N SER A 745 22.15 -16.50 11.15
CA SER A 745 23.28 -17.31 11.65
C SER A 745 23.56 -18.53 10.74
N ALA A 746 24.82 -18.94 10.62
CA ALA A 746 25.21 -20.03 9.73
C ALA A 746 24.46 -21.35 9.99
N ALA A 747 24.17 -21.66 11.26
CA ALA A 747 23.41 -22.85 11.64
C ALA A 747 21.96 -22.77 11.08
N VAL A 748 21.30 -21.63 11.24
CA VAL A 748 19.93 -21.41 10.72
C VAL A 748 19.93 -21.32 9.19
N VAL A 749 20.93 -20.70 8.55
CA VAL A 749 21.10 -20.71 7.08
C VAL A 749 21.15 -22.13 6.53
N SER A 750 21.91 -23.03 7.20
CA SER A 750 21.98 -24.42 6.80
C SER A 750 20.62 -25.12 6.86
N VAL A 751 19.85 -24.91 7.94
CA VAL A 751 18.50 -25.46 8.10
C VAL A 751 17.51 -24.91 7.09
N VAL A 752 17.49 -23.59 6.88
CA VAL A 752 16.61 -22.92 5.91
C VAL A 752 16.90 -23.43 4.49
N GLY A 753 18.19 -23.51 4.12
CA GLY A 753 18.59 -24.06 2.83
C GLY A 753 18.18 -25.53 2.68
N ARG A 754 18.33 -26.33 3.74
CA ARG A 754 17.93 -27.75 3.72
C ARG A 754 16.41 -27.91 3.65
N ALA A 755 15.66 -27.09 4.36
CA ALA A 755 14.20 -27.05 4.25
C ALA A 755 13.74 -26.74 2.82
N ALA A 756 14.40 -25.78 2.19
CA ALA A 756 14.14 -25.41 0.80
C ALA A 756 14.55 -26.51 -0.20
N ASP A 757 15.66 -27.24 0.04
CA ASP A 757 16.00 -28.41 -0.79
C ASP A 757 14.89 -29.49 -0.73
N LEU A 758 14.25 -29.67 0.43
CA LEU A 758 13.32 -30.77 0.74
C LEU A 758 11.84 -30.38 0.74
N HIS A 759 11.49 -29.13 0.44
CA HIS A 759 10.12 -28.64 0.58
C HIS A 759 9.09 -29.44 -0.21
N ASP A 760 9.47 -29.90 -1.38
CA ASP A 760 8.63 -30.56 -2.38
C ASP A 760 8.77 -32.12 -2.43
N VAL A 761 9.60 -32.74 -1.58
CA VAL A 761 9.84 -34.20 -1.65
C VAL A 761 8.57 -35.06 -1.52
N GLY A 762 7.51 -34.53 -0.93
CA GLY A 762 6.19 -35.18 -0.86
C GLY A 762 5.52 -35.35 -2.24
N LYS A 763 5.91 -34.57 -3.24
CA LYS A 763 5.47 -34.77 -4.65
C LYS A 763 5.95 -36.11 -5.25
N ALA A 764 6.88 -36.79 -4.61
CA ALA A 764 7.25 -38.17 -4.98
C ALA A 764 6.12 -39.20 -4.81
N ASP A 765 4.98 -38.84 -4.20
CA ASP A 765 3.80 -39.70 -4.16
C ASP A 765 3.35 -40.06 -5.60
N GLU A 766 3.12 -41.35 -5.83
CA GLU A 766 2.78 -41.83 -7.18
C GLU A 766 1.50 -41.23 -7.74
N ARG A 767 0.52 -40.91 -6.87
CA ARG A 767 -0.72 -40.25 -7.29
C ARG A 767 -0.44 -38.81 -7.74
N PHE A 768 0.44 -38.10 -7.00
CA PHE A 768 0.84 -36.75 -7.38
C PHE A 768 1.62 -36.75 -8.70
N GLN A 769 2.52 -37.73 -8.90
CA GLN A 769 3.26 -37.89 -10.16
C GLN A 769 2.34 -38.23 -11.33
N ARG A 770 1.32 -39.08 -11.14
CA ARG A 770 0.29 -39.34 -12.17
C ARG A 770 -0.48 -38.07 -12.54
N TRP A 771 -0.82 -37.26 -11.53
CA TRP A 771 -1.48 -35.98 -11.75
C TRP A 771 -0.61 -35.03 -12.58
N LEU A 772 0.66 -34.87 -12.24
CA LEU A 772 1.61 -34.02 -12.98
C LEU A 772 1.84 -34.46 -14.42
N SER A 773 1.85 -35.77 -14.65
CA SER A 773 2.14 -36.41 -15.95
C SER A 773 0.89 -36.66 -16.80
N ASP A 774 -0.31 -36.41 -16.24
CA ASP A 774 -1.61 -36.74 -16.84
C ASP A 774 -1.64 -38.23 -17.30
N GLY A 775 -1.17 -39.13 -16.45
CA GLY A 775 -1.08 -40.55 -16.79
C GLY A 775 -0.14 -41.37 -15.89
N GLU A 776 0.81 -42.08 -16.48
CA GLU A 776 1.79 -42.87 -15.73
C GLU A 776 2.77 -41.97 -14.95
N PRO A 777 3.20 -42.39 -13.72
CA PRO A 777 4.14 -41.60 -12.91
C PRO A 777 5.46 -41.35 -13.66
N SER A 778 5.92 -40.10 -13.66
CA SER A 778 7.18 -39.72 -14.31
C SER A 778 8.40 -40.28 -13.58
N ARG A 779 9.41 -40.64 -14.33
CA ARG A 779 10.75 -40.99 -13.82
C ARG A 779 11.81 -40.35 -14.70
N PRO A 780 12.61 -39.39 -14.18
CA PRO A 780 12.64 -38.93 -12.78
C PRO A 780 11.33 -38.21 -12.37
N ALA A 781 11.11 -38.08 -11.06
CA ALA A 781 9.94 -37.39 -10.49
C ALA A 781 9.94 -35.89 -10.85
N LEU A 782 8.75 -35.36 -11.08
CA LEU A 782 8.56 -33.95 -11.49
C LEU A 782 8.16 -33.08 -10.29
N ALA A 783 8.70 -31.86 -10.27
CA ALA A 783 8.22 -30.78 -9.41
C ALA A 783 7.08 -29.99 -10.07
N LYS A 784 7.17 -29.76 -11.39
CA LYS A 784 6.21 -28.97 -12.19
C LYS A 784 5.99 -29.58 -13.56
N SER A 785 4.79 -29.37 -14.10
CA SER A 785 4.40 -29.84 -15.44
C SER A 785 3.79 -28.73 -16.29
N ARG A 786 3.53 -29.01 -17.56
CA ARG A 786 2.83 -28.14 -18.52
C ARG A 786 1.34 -28.47 -18.64
N LEU A 787 0.77 -29.18 -17.68
CA LEU A 787 -0.64 -29.57 -17.72
C LEU A 787 -1.53 -28.33 -17.76
N SER A 788 -2.45 -28.25 -18.72
CA SER A 788 -3.37 -27.12 -18.86
C SER A 788 -4.38 -27.08 -17.72
N ARG A 789 -4.80 -25.86 -17.34
CA ARG A 789 -5.80 -25.65 -16.27
C ARG A 789 -7.10 -26.43 -16.51
N SER A 790 -7.56 -26.50 -17.75
CA SER A 790 -8.80 -27.20 -18.11
C SER A 790 -8.77 -28.69 -17.78
N ARG A 791 -7.59 -29.32 -17.80
CA ARG A 791 -7.41 -30.75 -17.50
C ARG A 791 -7.12 -31.06 -16.04
N TRP A 792 -6.82 -30.08 -15.20
CA TRP A 792 -6.35 -30.30 -13.83
C TRP A 792 -7.29 -31.10 -12.95
N ALA A 793 -8.56 -30.74 -12.96
CA ALA A 793 -9.56 -31.39 -12.10
C ALA A 793 -9.76 -32.85 -12.52
N GLU A 794 -9.80 -33.12 -13.82
CA GLU A 794 -9.95 -34.46 -14.39
C GLU A 794 -8.71 -35.32 -14.11
N ALA A 795 -7.51 -34.79 -14.41
CA ALA A 795 -6.24 -35.49 -14.19
C ALA A 795 -6.01 -35.81 -12.70
N ARG A 796 -6.36 -34.86 -11.79
CA ARG A 796 -6.29 -35.08 -10.35
C ARG A 796 -7.21 -36.21 -9.91
N ALA A 797 -8.47 -36.22 -10.37
CA ALA A 797 -9.43 -37.27 -10.02
C ALA A 797 -8.98 -38.63 -10.57
N ALA A 798 -8.50 -38.68 -11.82
CA ALA A 798 -7.97 -39.89 -12.43
C ALA A 798 -6.74 -40.43 -11.72
N ALA A 799 -5.86 -39.54 -11.22
CA ALA A 799 -4.68 -39.88 -10.44
C ALA A 799 -5.00 -40.39 -9.02
N GLY A 800 -6.22 -40.16 -8.53
CA GLY A 800 -6.61 -40.52 -7.16
C GLY A 800 -6.03 -39.56 -6.09
N TRP A 801 -5.60 -38.35 -6.48
CA TRP A 801 -5.16 -37.36 -5.50
C TRP A 801 -6.37 -36.66 -4.88
N PRO A 802 -6.50 -36.63 -3.53
CA PRO A 802 -7.70 -36.12 -2.87
C PRO A 802 -7.83 -34.59 -3.06
N ARG A 803 -9.06 -34.12 -3.19
CA ARG A 803 -9.33 -32.67 -3.25
C ARG A 803 -8.90 -32.00 -1.95
N GLY A 804 -8.08 -30.94 -2.07
CA GLY A 804 -7.51 -30.24 -0.91
C GLY A 804 -6.31 -30.97 -0.28
N GLY A 805 -5.86 -32.08 -0.87
CA GLY A 805 -4.67 -32.81 -0.41
C GLY A 805 -3.41 -31.97 -0.52
N ARG A 806 -2.51 -32.06 0.47
CA ARG A 806 -1.34 -31.23 0.62
C ARG A 806 -0.06 -32.06 0.59
N HIS A 807 0.81 -31.83 -0.41
CA HIS A 807 2.09 -32.53 -0.54
C HIS A 807 3.09 -32.09 0.53
N GLU A 808 2.99 -30.87 1.05
CA GLU A 808 3.83 -30.35 2.11
C GLU A 808 3.72 -31.17 3.41
N GLU A 809 2.56 -31.77 3.67
CA GLU A 809 2.37 -32.72 4.77
C GLU A 809 3.18 -34.01 4.56
N LEU A 810 3.16 -34.54 3.33
CA LEU A 810 3.96 -35.70 2.97
C LEU A 810 5.46 -35.40 2.99
N SER A 811 5.86 -34.20 2.54
CA SER A 811 7.23 -33.72 2.61
C SER A 811 7.74 -33.72 4.05
N ALA A 812 6.94 -33.14 4.98
CA ALA A 812 7.28 -33.10 6.39
C ALA A 812 7.44 -34.51 7.01
N ARG A 813 6.54 -35.45 6.70
CA ARG A 813 6.60 -36.83 7.17
C ARG A 813 7.84 -37.59 6.66
N LEU A 814 8.19 -37.37 5.38
CA LEU A 814 9.42 -37.95 4.81
C LEU A 814 10.67 -37.40 5.49
N VAL A 815 10.69 -36.06 5.74
CA VAL A 815 11.78 -35.41 6.46
C VAL A 815 11.87 -35.92 7.90
N GLN A 816 10.77 -36.08 8.61
CA GLN A 816 10.74 -36.68 9.97
C GLN A 816 11.32 -38.09 9.98
N ASN A 817 10.94 -38.93 9.02
CA ASN A 817 11.48 -40.29 8.91
C ASN A 817 12.98 -40.30 8.56
N TRP A 818 13.40 -39.45 7.64
CA TRP A 818 14.81 -39.27 7.30
C TRP A 818 15.64 -38.84 8.50
N LEU A 819 15.14 -37.87 9.30
CA LEU A 819 15.80 -37.41 10.52
C LEU A 819 15.99 -38.55 11.56
N GLN A 820 15.00 -39.44 11.71
CA GLN A 820 15.07 -40.59 12.59
C GLN A 820 16.16 -41.59 12.17
N CYS A 821 16.56 -41.61 10.89
CA CYS A 821 17.63 -42.46 10.39
C CYS A 821 19.04 -41.83 10.51
N GLN A 822 19.14 -40.59 10.97
CA GLN A 822 20.41 -39.90 11.17
C GLN A 822 21.00 -40.16 12.55
N GLU A 823 22.24 -39.70 12.79
CA GLU A 823 22.90 -39.85 14.08
C GLU A 823 22.16 -39.18 15.23
N PRO A 824 22.15 -39.76 16.46
CA PRO A 824 21.32 -39.31 17.59
C PRO A 824 21.78 -37.99 18.25
N ASP A 825 22.95 -37.45 17.92
CA ASP A 825 23.52 -36.24 18.57
C ASP A 825 23.20 -34.96 17.79
N ARG A 826 21.92 -34.70 17.57
CA ARG A 826 21.41 -33.59 16.79
C ARG A 826 20.73 -32.56 17.67
N ASP A 827 20.66 -31.29 17.18
CA ASP A 827 19.92 -30.23 17.83
C ASP A 827 18.42 -30.36 17.47
N GLU A 828 17.63 -30.93 18.42
CA GLU A 828 16.18 -31.12 18.26
C GLU A 828 15.44 -29.81 17.89
N GLN A 829 15.92 -28.65 18.33
CA GLN A 829 15.29 -27.36 18.01
C GLN A 829 15.53 -26.96 16.56
N LEU A 830 16.64 -27.32 15.95
CA LEU A 830 16.92 -27.13 14.54
C LEU A 830 16.12 -28.12 13.67
N ASP A 831 15.91 -29.34 14.18
CA ASP A 831 15.06 -30.34 13.54
C ASP A 831 13.59 -29.87 13.52
N ASP A 832 13.09 -29.34 14.63
CA ASP A 832 11.75 -28.69 14.68
C ASP A 832 11.62 -27.56 13.64
N LEU A 833 12.66 -26.74 13.52
CA LEU A 833 12.66 -25.66 12.52
C LEU A 833 12.63 -26.23 11.09
N LEU A 834 13.44 -27.23 10.79
CA LEU A 834 13.49 -27.91 9.49
C LEU A 834 12.09 -28.42 9.09
N ILE A 835 11.48 -29.23 9.98
CA ILE A 835 10.15 -29.80 9.73
C ILE A 835 9.11 -28.73 9.53
N HIS A 836 9.12 -27.70 10.40
CA HIS A 836 8.17 -26.60 10.31
C HIS A 836 8.29 -25.82 8.99
N LEU A 837 9.48 -25.48 8.55
CA LEU A 837 9.69 -24.75 7.29
C LEU A 837 9.24 -25.58 6.08
N VAL A 838 9.43 -26.90 6.12
CA VAL A 838 8.94 -27.80 5.07
C VAL A 838 7.41 -27.83 5.04
N VAL A 839 6.73 -27.95 6.18
CA VAL A 839 5.25 -28.03 6.20
C VAL A 839 4.57 -26.68 5.94
N SER A 840 5.27 -25.57 6.17
CA SER A 840 4.68 -24.22 6.10
C SER A 840 4.97 -23.45 4.80
N HIS A 841 5.74 -24.02 3.86
CA HIS A 841 6.22 -23.30 2.67
C HIS A 841 5.11 -22.76 1.75
N HIS A 842 3.89 -23.28 1.82
CA HIS A 842 2.70 -22.73 1.19
C HIS A 842 1.82 -21.88 2.16
N GLY A 843 2.37 -21.46 3.30
CA GLY A 843 1.68 -20.64 4.30
C GLY A 843 0.62 -21.41 5.10
N ARG A 844 0.65 -22.72 5.07
CA ARG A 844 -0.13 -23.62 5.91
C ARG A 844 0.73 -24.18 7.06
N GLY A 845 0.18 -25.09 7.90
CA GLY A 845 0.97 -25.58 9.04
C GLY A 845 1.17 -24.56 10.16
N ARG A 846 0.43 -23.48 10.17
CA ARG A 846 0.43 -22.43 11.21
C ARG A 846 -0.91 -22.40 11.96
N PRO A 847 -1.08 -23.17 13.03
CA PRO A 847 -0.18 -24.20 13.54
C PRO A 847 -0.45 -25.60 12.95
N PHE A 848 -1.40 -25.76 12.01
CA PHE A 848 -1.91 -27.06 11.64
C PHE A 848 -2.22 -27.17 10.15
N VAL A 849 -2.02 -28.34 9.56
CA VAL A 849 -2.52 -28.69 8.24
C VAL A 849 -3.82 -29.47 8.40
N MET A 850 -4.90 -29.02 7.77
CA MET A 850 -6.20 -29.68 7.87
C MET A 850 -6.15 -31.02 7.12
N PRO A 851 -6.47 -32.15 7.78
CA PRO A 851 -6.57 -33.43 7.12
C PRO A 851 -7.72 -33.44 6.12
N VAL A 852 -7.55 -34.20 5.05
CA VAL A 852 -8.58 -34.40 4.02
C VAL A 852 -9.02 -35.86 3.97
N SER A 853 -10.23 -36.14 3.50
CA SER A 853 -10.68 -37.52 3.32
C SER A 853 -9.78 -38.18 2.26
N ASP A 854 -9.04 -39.18 2.69
CA ASP A 854 -8.15 -40.01 1.86
C ASP A 854 -8.36 -41.48 2.31
N GLY A 855 -8.04 -42.42 1.53
CA GLY A 855 -8.18 -43.83 1.86
C GLY A 855 -7.03 -44.68 1.38
N THR A 856 -5.90 -44.00 1.07
CA THR A 856 -4.74 -44.72 0.58
C THR A 856 -4.03 -45.48 1.69
N SER A 857 -3.64 -46.72 1.40
CA SER A 857 -2.77 -47.52 2.25
C SER A 857 -1.32 -47.60 1.75
N SER A 858 -1.05 -47.01 0.58
CA SER A 858 0.30 -47.03 -0.01
C SER A 858 1.21 -46.03 0.69
N PRO A 859 2.50 -46.41 1.01
CA PRO A 859 3.45 -45.44 1.53
C PRO A 859 4.01 -44.55 0.44
N VAL A 860 4.35 -43.28 0.79
CA VAL A 860 5.21 -42.43 -0.05
C VAL A 860 6.70 -42.76 0.27
N ARG A 861 7.53 -42.71 -0.76
CA ARG A 861 8.97 -42.99 -0.65
C ARG A 861 9.78 -41.99 -1.45
N CYS A 862 10.87 -41.53 -0.85
CA CYS A 862 11.82 -40.63 -1.53
C CYS A 862 13.24 -40.93 -1.05
N ASP A 863 14.21 -40.95 -1.94
CA ASP A 863 15.62 -40.98 -1.59
C ASP A 863 16.06 -39.60 -1.13
N ILE A 864 16.55 -39.48 0.09
CA ILE A 864 17.10 -38.25 0.65
C ILE A 864 18.52 -38.54 1.09
N ASP A 865 19.52 -38.05 0.37
CA ASP A 865 20.95 -38.25 0.59
C ASP A 865 21.38 -39.76 0.68
N GLY A 866 20.81 -40.59 -0.18
CA GLY A 866 21.08 -42.03 -0.16
C GLY A 866 20.34 -42.83 0.91
N VAL A 867 19.45 -42.16 1.67
CA VAL A 867 18.56 -42.81 2.65
C VAL A 867 17.14 -42.84 2.09
N MET A 868 16.60 -44.05 1.91
CA MET A 868 15.21 -44.21 1.44
C MET A 868 14.25 -43.89 2.57
N ALA A 869 13.82 -42.63 2.64
CA ALA A 869 12.77 -42.21 3.54
C ALA A 869 11.42 -42.81 3.11
N THR A 870 10.64 -43.27 4.09
CA THR A 870 9.32 -43.87 3.85
C THR A 870 8.33 -43.34 4.87
N ALA A 871 7.16 -42.87 4.39
CA ALA A 871 6.12 -42.31 5.26
C ALA A 871 4.71 -42.76 4.83
N CYS A 872 3.76 -42.64 5.74
CA CYS A 872 2.33 -42.84 5.45
C CYS A 872 1.86 -41.76 4.48
N ALA A 873 1.27 -42.18 3.34
CA ALA A 873 0.74 -41.27 2.33
C ALA A 873 -0.73 -40.88 2.56
N ASP A 874 -1.38 -41.43 3.60
CA ASP A 874 -2.77 -41.12 3.95
C ASP A 874 -2.89 -39.69 4.50
N LEU A 875 -3.50 -38.81 3.75
CA LEU A 875 -3.70 -37.39 4.07
C LEU A 875 -4.87 -37.15 5.06
N SER A 876 -5.57 -38.24 5.50
CA SER A 876 -6.53 -38.16 6.58
C SER A 876 -5.87 -38.22 7.97
N VAL A 877 -4.59 -38.57 8.04
CA VAL A 877 -3.80 -38.59 9.27
C VAL A 877 -3.19 -37.21 9.49
N ALA A 878 -3.41 -36.62 10.66
CA ALA A 878 -2.83 -35.31 11.02
C ALA A 878 -1.54 -35.45 11.84
N ASP A 879 -0.59 -34.52 11.66
CA ASP A 879 0.57 -34.34 12.56
C ASP A 879 0.12 -33.53 13.80
N TRP A 880 -0.13 -34.24 14.92
CA TRP A 880 -0.53 -33.62 16.18
C TRP A 880 0.62 -32.95 16.94
N GLU A 881 1.87 -33.17 16.54
CA GLU A 881 3.04 -32.50 17.12
C GLU A 881 3.26 -31.08 16.50
N GLN A 882 2.72 -30.85 15.34
CA GLN A 882 2.94 -29.59 14.62
C GLN A 882 2.46 -28.34 15.40
N PRO A 883 1.31 -28.32 16.09
CA PRO A 883 0.91 -27.17 16.92
C PRO A 883 1.91 -26.87 18.06
N GLU A 884 2.46 -27.88 18.69
CA GLU A 884 3.45 -27.72 19.76
C GLU A 884 4.80 -27.27 19.21
N ARG A 885 5.24 -27.82 18.08
CA ARG A 885 6.42 -27.37 17.31
C ARG A 885 6.32 -25.89 16.96
N PHE A 886 5.20 -25.49 16.39
CA PHE A 886 4.95 -24.09 16.05
C PHE A 886 4.99 -23.17 17.28
N ALA A 887 4.44 -23.62 18.42
CA ALA A 887 4.49 -22.86 19.66
C ALA A 887 5.93 -22.71 20.18
N ARG A 888 6.73 -23.80 20.21
CA ARG A 888 8.15 -23.74 20.62
C ARG A 888 8.98 -22.80 19.74
N LEU A 889 8.78 -22.85 18.42
CA LEU A 889 9.47 -21.97 17.48
C LEU A 889 9.10 -20.49 17.66
N ASN A 890 7.82 -20.19 17.92
CA ASN A 890 7.41 -18.82 18.22
C ASN A 890 7.96 -18.30 19.55
N LEU A 891 8.09 -19.13 20.58
CA LEU A 891 8.79 -18.76 21.83
C LEU A 891 10.27 -18.49 21.58
N ARG A 892 10.92 -19.32 20.77
CA ARG A 892 12.34 -19.18 20.48
C ARG A 892 12.66 -17.96 19.61
N TYR A 893 12.04 -17.86 18.44
CA TYR A 893 12.39 -16.87 17.41
C TYR A 893 11.44 -15.68 17.34
N GLY A 894 10.36 -15.70 18.10
CA GLY A 894 9.26 -14.74 18.00
C GLY A 894 8.40 -14.92 16.75
N PRO A 895 7.17 -14.37 16.73
CA PRO A 895 6.23 -14.54 15.62
C PRO A 895 6.76 -14.03 14.27
N TRP A 896 7.42 -12.89 14.26
CA TRP A 896 7.99 -12.28 13.05
C TRP A 896 9.27 -12.97 12.61
N GLY A 897 10.08 -13.49 13.55
CA GLY A 897 11.28 -14.27 13.25
C GLY A 897 10.95 -15.58 12.55
N VAL A 898 9.98 -16.35 13.06
CA VAL A 898 9.48 -17.57 12.41
C VAL A 898 8.95 -17.25 11.02
N ALA A 899 8.11 -16.22 10.92
CA ALA A 899 7.55 -15.79 9.65
C ALA A 899 8.61 -15.31 8.63
N LEU A 900 9.73 -14.72 9.09
CA LEU A 900 10.85 -14.36 8.22
C LEU A 900 11.53 -15.60 7.62
N LEU A 901 11.78 -16.63 8.44
CA LEU A 901 12.39 -17.87 7.97
C LEU A 901 11.49 -18.60 6.97
N GLU A 902 10.17 -18.64 7.21
CA GLU A 902 9.18 -19.14 6.26
C GLU A 902 9.17 -18.31 4.95
N ALA A 903 9.25 -16.96 5.06
CA ALA A 903 9.29 -16.06 3.91
C ALA A 903 10.52 -16.34 3.03
N VAL A 904 11.69 -16.66 3.64
CA VAL A 904 12.89 -17.00 2.87
C VAL A 904 12.68 -18.26 2.03
N VAL A 905 12.14 -19.33 2.61
CA VAL A 905 11.89 -20.59 1.87
C VAL A 905 10.85 -20.35 0.75
N ARG A 906 9.70 -19.80 1.09
CA ARG A 906 8.61 -19.60 0.14
C ARG A 906 8.96 -18.63 -0.99
N GLN A 907 9.62 -17.53 -0.69
CA GLN A 907 10.00 -16.56 -1.72
C GLN A 907 11.15 -17.09 -2.59
N ALA A 908 12.03 -17.92 -2.05
CA ALA A 908 13.04 -18.63 -2.85
C ALA A 908 12.36 -19.54 -3.90
N ASP A 909 11.35 -20.32 -3.52
CA ASP A 909 10.57 -21.14 -4.47
C ASP A 909 9.89 -20.25 -5.52
N HIS A 910 9.21 -19.17 -5.12
CA HIS A 910 8.58 -18.25 -6.05
C HIS A 910 9.57 -17.61 -7.04
N MET A 911 10.74 -17.18 -6.57
CA MET A 911 11.77 -16.56 -7.43
C MET A 911 12.34 -17.56 -8.45
N VAL A 912 12.63 -18.78 -8.04
CA VAL A 912 13.12 -19.85 -8.93
C VAL A 912 12.03 -20.19 -9.95
N SER A 913 10.77 -20.28 -9.52
CA SER A 913 9.63 -20.59 -10.38
C SER A 913 9.33 -19.49 -11.41
N ALA A 914 9.55 -18.23 -11.06
CA ALA A 914 9.34 -17.08 -11.95
C ALA A 914 10.48 -16.88 -12.95
N GLY A 915 11.72 -17.16 -12.56
CA GLY A 915 12.91 -16.90 -13.36
C GLY A 915 13.12 -17.81 -14.57
N GLY A 916 12.42 -18.95 -14.63
CA GLY A 916 12.53 -19.90 -15.76
C GLY A 916 13.93 -20.52 -15.97
N ASP A 917 14.89 -20.24 -15.10
CA ASP A 917 16.29 -20.68 -15.19
C ASP A 917 16.58 -21.87 -14.29
N VAL A 918 16.01 -23.02 -14.64
CA VAL A 918 16.65 -24.29 -14.34
C VAL A 918 17.20 -24.82 -15.66
N ARG A 919 18.39 -24.37 -16.06
CA ARG A 919 19.19 -24.98 -17.13
C ARG A 919 20.02 -26.13 -16.57
#